data_c184032d878e4ad230e04bbf9b92d6da
#
_entry.id   c184032d878e4ad230e04bbf9b92d6da
#
_cell.length_a   1.000
_cell.length_b   1.000
_cell.length_c   1.000
_cell.angle_alpha   90.00
_cell.angle_beta   90.00
_cell.angle_gamma   90.00
#
_symmetry.space_group_name_H-M   'P 1'
#
loop_
_entity.id
_entity.type
_entity.pdbx_description
1 polymer ?
#
loop_
_entity_poly.entity_id
_entity_poly.type
_entity_poly.pdbx_seq_one_letter_code
_entity_poly.pdbx_strand_id
1 'polypeptide(L)'
;MATSKLSGTKNIHPSSGDSTRTTEIRRMNMQRMQNVLLIWLDNNINETTADCSNTIKQLKRVVNNVNTFTDGEECVEFIQTINNNKVCMIVSGSLGKHIVPHVHDMSQVDTIFIFCNNQQWHKQWAKEWPKIKGVFTDITSICEALKEAAHQCEQNATSISFVASNKKLDQLDPSFMYTQILKEILLTIKFEDKHFKEFITYCREVYKDDENELQNVNQLQTTYKNNIPIWWYTWDAFLYRMLNQALRQMNVDMIVRIGFFIKDLHRDIQRLHSEQFDGHQSGTTLTVYRGQGLSKEDFAEMTKTKGGLLSFNNFLSTSKNRDVSLNFAQQAATNPDLVGILFVMSINPTNLTTPFASVSDVSYFHTEDEVLFSMHTIFRIGDIKPMDGNSHLYKVNLTLTSDNDQDLRTLTDRIRQETFPDNEGWERLGLLLIKMGQFKKAQEVYAVLLHQTTDESGKASIYDQLGKIKYNQGEYPEALTYYEKTLAIDQNTLPSNHLNLAVSYNNIGVVYRKMGDYSKALSFYEKALAIRQQSLPSNHSDLGGSYNNIGAVYNDMGDYPKALSYYEKALVIRQQSLPSNHPDLGGSYNNIGNVYYNRGDYPKALSYYEKALAIGQQSLPSNHPDLGGSYNNIGNVYRNMGDYPKALSYYEKDLAIGKQSLPSNHPDLGASYDNIGMVYEFMGNYSKAHSFYERAVQIAQQSLPTNHPDLQKWRKNLEDMKKKL
;
A
#
# COMPACT_ATOMS: atom_id res chain seq x y z
N MET A 1 25.13 20.78 -65.07
CA MET A 1 23.74 20.84 -65.49
C MET A 1 22.95 20.04 -64.50
N ALA A 2 22.30 20.74 -63.75
CA ALA A 2 20.84 20.80 -63.46
C ALA A 2 20.39 19.74 -62.45
N THR A 3 20.09 20.15 -61.32
CA THR A 3 18.86 20.64 -60.61
C THR A 3 18.17 19.51 -59.87
N SER A 4 18.20 19.56 -58.58
CA SER A 4 17.26 20.01 -57.58
C SER A 4 16.08 19.07 -57.32
N LYS A 5 15.85 18.68 -56.12
CA LYS A 5 14.75 19.18 -55.27
C LYS A 5 14.73 18.53 -53.89
N LEU A 6 14.67 19.42 -52.95
CA LEU A 6 14.27 19.23 -51.56
C LEU A 6 12.85 18.68 -51.42
N SER A 7 12.64 17.84 -50.42
CA SER A 7 11.41 17.80 -49.65
C SER A 7 11.74 16.99 -48.39
N GLY A 8 11.65 17.42 -47.22
CA GLY A 8 10.57 18.08 -46.54
C GLY A 8 10.45 17.30 -45.23
N THR A 9 11.28 17.68 -44.24
CA THR A 9 11.15 17.17 -42.83
C THR A 9 9.82 17.65 -42.28
N LYS A 10 8.87 16.75 -42.12
CA LYS A 10 7.67 17.00 -41.34
C LYS A 10 8.04 16.91 -39.86
N ASN A 11 8.10 18.08 -39.24
CA ASN A 11 7.98 18.21 -37.79
C ASN A 11 6.64 17.66 -37.36
N ILE A 12 6.63 16.52 -36.66
CA ILE A 12 5.47 16.01 -35.92
C ILE A 12 5.52 16.70 -34.56
N HIS A 13 4.71 17.73 -34.39
CA HIS A 13 4.38 18.26 -33.06
C HIS A 13 3.66 17.18 -32.27
N PRO A 14 4.04 16.91 -31.00
CA PRO A 14 3.26 16.02 -30.15
C PRO A 14 1.91 16.69 -29.90
N SER A 15 0.85 15.92 -30.15
CA SER A 15 -0.53 16.36 -29.95
C SER A 15 -0.77 16.73 -28.47
N SER A 16 -1.36 17.91 -28.27
CA SER A 16 -1.72 18.52 -26.98
C SER A 16 -2.79 17.76 -26.17
N GLY A 17 -3.12 16.53 -26.54
CA GLY A 17 -4.11 15.70 -25.86
C GLY A 17 -3.61 14.90 -24.64
N ASP A 18 -2.30 14.69 -24.54
CA ASP A 18 -1.73 13.83 -23.48
C ASP A 18 -1.39 14.61 -22.19
N SER A 19 -1.15 15.91 -22.30
CA SER A 19 -0.87 16.75 -21.14
C SER A 19 -2.11 17.06 -20.30
N THR A 20 -3.27 17.19 -20.92
CA THR A 20 -4.54 17.41 -20.22
C THR A 20 -5.02 16.17 -19.47
N ARG A 21 -4.88 14.98 -20.07
CA ARG A 21 -5.27 13.73 -19.44
C ARG A 21 -4.35 13.32 -18.27
N THR A 22 -3.05 13.54 -18.37
CA THR A 22 -2.09 13.37 -17.27
C THR A 22 -2.31 14.41 -16.17
N THR A 23 -2.71 15.62 -16.50
CA THR A 23 -3.04 16.67 -15.53
C THR A 23 -4.37 16.38 -14.82
N GLU A 24 -5.38 15.86 -15.51
CA GLU A 24 -6.65 15.42 -14.90
C GLU A 24 -6.48 14.19 -14.01
N ILE A 25 -5.69 13.20 -14.41
CA ILE A 25 -5.35 12.02 -13.55
C ILE A 25 -4.51 12.46 -12.35
N ARG A 26 -3.59 13.41 -12.51
CA ARG A 26 -2.85 14.02 -11.38
C ARG A 26 -3.79 14.85 -10.49
N ARG A 27 -4.72 15.64 -11.05
CA ARG A 27 -5.76 16.35 -10.28
C ARG A 27 -6.67 15.41 -9.51
N MET A 28 -7.15 14.30 -10.10
CA MET A 28 -7.93 13.27 -9.39
C MET A 28 -7.15 12.60 -8.25
N ASN A 29 -5.84 12.35 -8.42
CA ASN A 29 -4.99 11.82 -7.36
C ASN A 29 -4.68 12.87 -6.26
N MET A 30 -4.58 14.16 -6.61
CA MET A 30 -4.40 15.25 -5.66
C MET A 30 -5.66 15.54 -4.84
N GLN A 31 -6.84 15.50 -5.48
CA GLN A 31 -8.14 15.65 -4.80
C GLN A 31 -8.42 14.51 -3.79
N ARG A 32 -7.77 13.35 -3.93
CA ARG A 32 -7.87 12.23 -2.99
C ARG A 32 -7.04 12.37 -1.71
N MET A 33 -6.31 13.47 -1.53
CA MET A 33 -5.43 13.67 -0.36
C MET A 33 -6.12 14.19 0.90
N GLN A 34 -7.42 14.39 0.91
CA GLN A 34 -8.18 14.69 2.14
C GLN A 34 -9.08 13.53 2.52
N ASN A 35 -9.12 13.21 3.82
CA ASN A 35 -10.00 12.17 4.34
C ASN A 35 -11.46 12.60 4.41
N VAL A 36 -11.70 13.90 4.35
CA VAL A 36 -13.02 14.50 4.44
C VAL A 36 -13.36 15.16 3.12
N LEU A 37 -14.46 14.74 2.54
CA LEU A 37 -15.09 15.34 1.38
C LEU A 37 -16.29 16.13 1.86
N LEU A 38 -16.39 17.40 1.47
CA LEU A 38 -17.59 18.18 1.75
C LEU A 38 -18.56 18.11 0.58
N ILE A 39 -19.80 17.77 0.88
CA ILE A 39 -20.92 17.83 -0.05
C ILE A 39 -21.88 18.91 0.42
N TRP A 40 -22.18 19.87 -0.46
CA TRP A 40 -23.21 20.87 -0.20
C TRP A 40 -24.39 20.62 -1.14
N LEU A 41 -25.53 20.23 -0.57
CA LEU A 41 -26.78 19.94 -1.27
C LEU A 41 -27.82 21.00 -0.97
N ASP A 42 -28.18 21.80 -1.98
CA ASP A 42 -29.23 22.82 -1.89
C ASP A 42 -29.82 23.09 -3.28
N ASN A 43 -31.13 23.07 -3.44
CA ASN A 43 -31.83 23.33 -4.71
C ASN A 43 -31.53 24.71 -5.32
N ASN A 44 -31.03 25.66 -4.52
CA ASN A 44 -30.77 27.03 -4.94
C ASN A 44 -29.30 27.33 -5.21
N ILE A 45 -28.43 26.33 -5.23
CA ILE A 45 -27.02 26.54 -5.58
C ILE A 45 -26.92 27.04 -7.01
N ASN A 46 -26.30 28.22 -7.16
CA ASN A 46 -25.88 28.76 -8.44
C ASN A 46 -24.48 29.34 -8.30
N GLU A 47 -23.49 28.57 -8.70
CA GLU A 47 -22.06 28.92 -8.58
C GLU A 47 -21.66 30.22 -9.29
N THR A 48 -22.50 30.72 -10.20
CA THR A 48 -22.25 31.97 -10.92
C THR A 48 -22.62 33.20 -10.08
N THR A 49 -23.37 33.06 -8.99
CA THR A 49 -23.71 34.17 -8.10
C THR A 49 -22.58 34.51 -7.16
N ALA A 50 -22.43 35.79 -6.84
CA ALA A 50 -21.39 36.29 -5.95
C ALA A 50 -21.50 35.66 -4.53
N ASP A 51 -22.72 35.49 -4.02
CA ASP A 51 -22.99 34.92 -2.69
C ASP A 51 -22.61 33.43 -2.61
N CYS A 52 -22.99 32.64 -3.62
CA CYS A 52 -22.67 31.23 -3.68
C CYS A 52 -21.15 31.03 -3.86
N SER A 53 -20.53 31.78 -4.76
CA SER A 53 -19.08 31.76 -4.95
C SER A 53 -18.32 32.15 -3.67
N ASN A 54 -18.82 33.11 -2.91
CA ASN A 54 -18.22 33.54 -1.64
C ASN A 54 -18.38 32.47 -0.54
N THR A 55 -19.52 31.83 -0.49
CA THR A 55 -19.78 30.70 0.43
C THR A 55 -18.84 29.52 0.11
N ILE A 56 -18.72 29.13 -1.14
CA ILE A 56 -17.77 28.07 -1.58
C ILE A 56 -16.34 28.42 -1.20
N LYS A 57 -15.92 29.69 -1.36
CA LYS A 57 -14.60 30.14 -0.93
C LYS A 57 -14.39 30.02 0.57
N GLN A 58 -15.40 30.32 1.39
CA GLN A 58 -15.31 30.17 2.85
C GLN A 58 -15.21 28.69 3.23
N LEU A 59 -16.03 27.82 2.64
CA LEU A 59 -15.98 26.37 2.85
C LEU A 59 -14.64 25.76 2.41
N LYS A 60 -14.08 26.22 1.28
CA LYS A 60 -12.78 25.79 0.77
C LYS A 60 -11.61 26.20 1.67
N ARG A 61 -11.78 27.16 2.58
CA ARG A 61 -10.78 27.49 3.61
C ARG A 61 -10.70 26.43 4.73
N VAL A 62 -11.77 25.65 4.89
CA VAL A 62 -11.86 24.61 5.92
C VAL A 62 -11.60 23.22 5.32
N VAL A 63 -12.15 22.96 4.13
CA VAL A 63 -12.05 21.66 3.43
C VAL A 63 -11.75 21.91 1.97
N ASN A 64 -10.65 21.35 1.43
CA ASN A 64 -10.19 21.64 0.06
C ASN A 64 -11.18 21.17 -1.03
N ASN A 65 -12.00 20.15 -0.76
CA ASN A 65 -12.94 19.58 -1.71
C ASN A 65 -14.38 19.86 -1.32
N VAL A 66 -15.00 20.75 -2.03
CA VAL A 66 -16.43 21.08 -1.91
C VAL A 66 -17.11 20.65 -3.20
N ASN A 67 -18.01 19.67 -3.13
CA ASN A 67 -18.87 19.26 -4.23
C ASN A 67 -20.27 19.80 -3.98
N THR A 68 -20.84 20.42 -4.98
CA THR A 68 -22.16 21.04 -4.91
C THR A 68 -23.16 20.23 -5.71
N PHE A 69 -24.34 20.03 -5.14
CA PHE A 69 -25.46 19.32 -5.78
C PHE A 69 -26.75 20.11 -5.60
N THR A 70 -27.55 20.12 -6.64
CA THR A 70 -28.91 20.67 -6.60
C THR A 70 -29.97 19.58 -6.57
N ASP A 71 -29.62 18.37 -6.96
CA ASP A 71 -30.45 17.17 -6.97
C ASP A 71 -30.03 16.14 -5.93
N GLY A 72 -31.01 15.59 -5.20
CA GLY A 72 -30.76 14.65 -4.12
C GLY A 72 -30.38 13.25 -4.58
N GLU A 73 -30.93 12.78 -5.70
CA GLU A 73 -30.65 11.44 -6.24
C GLU A 73 -29.22 11.40 -6.79
N GLU A 74 -28.83 12.40 -7.57
CA GLU A 74 -27.46 12.56 -8.08
C GLU A 74 -26.44 12.62 -6.93
N CYS A 75 -26.77 13.33 -5.85
CA CYS A 75 -25.94 13.43 -4.66
C CYS A 75 -25.74 12.06 -3.99
N VAL A 76 -26.83 11.27 -3.84
CA VAL A 76 -26.78 9.93 -3.24
C VAL A 76 -25.95 8.96 -4.11
N GLU A 77 -26.15 8.97 -5.42
CA GLU A 77 -25.34 8.16 -6.35
C GLU A 77 -23.86 8.51 -6.25
N PHE A 78 -23.52 9.81 -6.18
CA PHE A 78 -22.14 10.24 -6.00
C PHE A 78 -21.54 9.73 -4.69
N ILE A 79 -22.26 9.80 -3.56
CA ILE A 79 -21.77 9.30 -2.27
C ILE A 79 -21.44 7.79 -2.34
N GLN A 80 -22.26 7.01 -3.05
CA GLN A 80 -22.02 5.56 -3.23
C GLN A 80 -20.73 5.24 -3.99
N THR A 81 -20.22 6.16 -4.80
CA THR A 81 -18.94 5.99 -5.51
C THR A 81 -17.71 6.22 -4.63
N ILE A 82 -17.90 6.77 -3.41
CA ILE A 82 -16.80 7.15 -2.53
C ILE A 82 -16.35 5.93 -1.72
N ASN A 83 -15.09 5.51 -1.92
CA ASN A 83 -14.55 4.31 -1.27
C ASN A 83 -13.57 4.59 -0.12
N ASN A 84 -12.85 5.71 -0.14
CA ASN A 84 -11.73 5.95 0.79
C ASN A 84 -11.81 7.23 1.61
N ASN A 85 -12.83 8.05 1.43
CA ASN A 85 -13.00 9.32 2.12
C ASN A 85 -14.26 9.30 2.98
N LYS A 86 -14.22 10.02 4.10
CA LYS A 86 -15.43 10.33 4.88
C LYS A 86 -16.09 11.58 4.31
N VAL A 87 -17.41 11.60 4.35
CA VAL A 87 -18.23 12.69 3.82
C VAL A 87 -18.81 13.51 4.96
N CYS A 88 -18.53 14.81 4.96
CA CYS A 88 -19.33 15.79 5.68
C CYS A 88 -20.35 16.39 4.72
N MET A 89 -21.60 16.50 5.13
CA MET A 89 -22.66 17.06 4.31
C MET A 89 -23.21 18.37 4.89
N ILE A 90 -23.44 19.36 4.04
CA ILE A 90 -24.30 20.50 4.32
C ILE A 90 -25.54 20.31 3.48
N VAL A 91 -26.71 20.21 4.13
CA VAL A 91 -27.98 19.98 3.46
C VAL A 91 -28.93 21.11 3.78
N SER A 92 -29.56 21.68 2.76
CA SER A 92 -30.60 22.72 2.99
C SER A 92 -31.76 22.15 3.76
N GLY A 93 -32.35 22.97 4.63
CA GLY A 93 -33.45 22.52 5.48
C GLY A 93 -34.67 22.00 4.68
N SER A 94 -34.89 22.49 3.48
CA SER A 94 -35.96 22.02 2.58
C SER A 94 -35.76 20.58 2.11
N LEU A 95 -34.52 20.18 1.85
CA LEU A 95 -34.13 18.83 1.39
C LEU A 95 -33.84 17.87 2.54
N GLY A 96 -33.44 18.39 3.71
CA GLY A 96 -32.96 17.59 4.83
C GLY A 96 -33.86 16.42 5.23
N LYS A 97 -35.16 16.64 5.38
CA LYS A 97 -36.10 15.58 5.75
C LYS A 97 -36.22 14.44 4.75
N HIS A 98 -35.98 14.73 3.48
CA HIS A 98 -36.05 13.72 2.41
C HIS A 98 -34.76 12.97 2.22
N ILE A 99 -33.62 13.65 2.33
CA ILE A 99 -32.29 13.08 2.00
C ILE A 99 -31.66 12.39 3.20
N VAL A 100 -31.76 12.93 4.42
CA VAL A 100 -31.12 12.36 5.61
C VAL A 100 -31.46 10.89 5.82
N PRO A 101 -32.70 10.41 5.68
CA PRO A 101 -33.03 9.00 5.82
C PRO A 101 -32.29 8.08 4.83
N HIS A 102 -31.91 8.58 3.65
CA HIS A 102 -31.22 7.80 2.62
C HIS A 102 -29.70 7.76 2.81
N VAL A 103 -29.11 8.81 3.40
CA VAL A 103 -27.66 8.95 3.54
C VAL A 103 -27.15 8.67 4.95
N HIS A 104 -28.00 8.70 5.97
CA HIS A 104 -27.59 8.55 7.37
C HIS A 104 -26.90 7.21 7.64
N ASP A 105 -27.41 6.11 7.07
CA ASP A 105 -26.86 4.77 7.30
C ASP A 105 -25.69 4.42 6.37
N MET A 106 -25.32 5.32 5.47
CA MET A 106 -24.15 5.13 4.63
C MET A 106 -22.87 5.27 5.46
N SER A 107 -21.98 4.29 5.41
CA SER A 107 -20.70 4.28 6.14
C SER A 107 -19.73 5.37 5.68
N GLN A 108 -19.90 5.89 4.46
CA GLN A 108 -19.15 7.01 3.91
C GLN A 108 -19.50 8.33 4.59
N VAL A 109 -20.78 8.52 4.97
CA VAL A 109 -21.25 9.77 5.60
C VAL A 109 -20.93 9.74 7.09
N ASP A 110 -20.11 10.69 7.52
CA ASP A 110 -19.70 10.85 8.93
C ASP A 110 -20.55 11.89 9.66
N THR A 111 -20.71 13.06 9.06
CA THR A 111 -21.35 14.21 9.70
C THR A 111 -22.28 14.93 8.73
N ILE A 112 -23.45 15.35 9.23
CA ILE A 112 -24.45 16.13 8.50
C ILE A 112 -24.71 17.45 9.22
N PHE A 113 -24.70 18.55 8.50
CA PHE A 113 -25.10 19.88 8.96
C PHE A 113 -26.35 20.33 8.21
N ILE A 114 -27.36 20.85 8.94
CA ILE A 114 -28.56 21.39 8.32
C ILE A 114 -28.44 22.92 8.23
N PHE A 115 -28.52 23.44 7.03
CA PHE A 115 -28.53 24.89 6.77
C PHE A 115 -29.93 25.37 6.48
N CYS A 116 -30.47 26.31 7.26
CA CYS A 116 -31.88 26.71 7.14
C CYS A 116 -32.17 28.09 7.76
N ASN A 117 -33.27 28.69 7.35
CA ASN A 117 -33.74 29.97 7.91
C ASN A 117 -34.56 29.79 9.22
N ASN A 118 -35.11 28.60 9.51
CA ASN A 118 -35.90 28.32 10.72
C ASN A 118 -35.29 27.20 11.55
N GLN A 119 -34.36 27.58 12.41
CA GLN A 119 -33.59 26.65 13.24
C GLN A 119 -34.47 25.84 14.22
N GLN A 120 -35.49 26.48 14.83
CA GLN A 120 -36.33 25.83 15.84
C GLN A 120 -37.12 24.63 15.28
N TRP A 121 -37.66 24.78 14.08
CA TRP A 121 -38.43 23.72 13.43
C TRP A 121 -37.53 22.54 13.01
N HIS A 122 -36.37 22.83 12.48
CA HIS A 122 -35.46 21.78 12.04
C HIS A 122 -34.77 21.05 13.21
N LYS A 123 -34.51 21.74 14.34
CA LYS A 123 -33.96 21.12 15.55
C LYS A 123 -34.87 20.03 16.15
N GLN A 124 -36.17 20.06 15.89
CA GLN A 124 -37.08 19.04 16.43
C GLN A 124 -36.84 17.66 15.84
N TRP A 125 -36.79 17.55 14.51
CA TRP A 125 -36.59 16.27 13.85
C TRP A 125 -35.11 15.88 13.71
N ALA A 126 -34.19 16.85 13.66
CA ALA A 126 -32.76 16.60 13.56
C ALA A 126 -32.19 15.76 14.73
N LYS A 127 -32.84 15.86 15.92
CA LYS A 127 -32.41 15.08 17.10
C LYS A 127 -32.57 13.57 16.96
N GLU A 128 -33.39 13.12 16.03
CA GLU A 128 -33.62 11.68 15.76
C GLU A 128 -32.45 11.06 14.97
N TRP A 129 -31.56 11.89 14.41
CA TRP A 129 -30.47 11.49 13.51
C TRP A 129 -29.11 11.77 14.12
N PRO A 130 -28.42 10.79 14.70
CA PRO A 130 -27.13 10.97 15.40
C PRO A 130 -26.00 11.61 14.58
N LYS A 131 -26.00 11.41 13.25
CA LYS A 131 -25.00 12.03 12.36
C LYS A 131 -25.28 13.52 12.09
N ILE A 132 -26.43 14.05 12.44
CA ILE A 132 -26.70 15.51 12.38
C ILE A 132 -26.04 16.18 13.59
N LYS A 133 -24.96 16.91 13.35
CA LYS A 133 -24.18 17.59 14.40
C LYS A 133 -24.61 19.02 14.65
N GLY A 134 -25.47 19.57 13.80
CA GLY A 134 -25.99 20.92 14.01
C GLY A 134 -27.00 21.38 12.97
N VAL A 135 -27.78 22.39 13.40
CA VAL A 135 -28.75 23.14 12.56
C VAL A 135 -28.35 24.60 12.61
N PHE A 136 -27.98 25.18 11.50
CA PHE A 136 -27.36 26.50 11.40
C PHE A 136 -28.13 27.44 10.49
N THR A 137 -27.99 28.73 10.76
CA THR A 137 -28.60 29.81 9.97
C THR A 137 -27.58 30.69 9.26
N ASP A 138 -26.29 30.48 9.55
CA ASP A 138 -25.21 31.22 8.94
C ASP A 138 -24.04 30.29 8.60
N ILE A 139 -23.28 30.67 7.57
CA ILE A 139 -22.19 29.85 7.05
C ILE A 139 -20.94 29.86 7.94
N THR A 140 -20.73 30.93 8.71
CA THR A 140 -19.56 31.05 9.59
C THR A 140 -19.62 30.01 10.69
N SER A 141 -20.79 29.86 11.34
CA SER A 141 -21.02 28.82 12.35
C SER A 141 -20.90 27.40 11.77
N ILE A 142 -21.28 27.19 10.49
CA ILE A 142 -21.05 25.91 9.81
C ILE A 142 -19.54 25.68 9.61
N CYS A 143 -18.78 26.69 9.19
CA CYS A 143 -17.33 26.57 9.00
C CYS A 143 -16.60 26.17 10.29
N GLU A 144 -16.99 26.73 11.43
CA GLU A 144 -16.45 26.36 12.74
C GLU A 144 -16.78 24.92 13.10
N ALA A 145 -18.05 24.51 12.97
CA ALA A 145 -18.48 23.12 13.23
C ALA A 145 -17.85 22.13 12.25
N LEU A 146 -17.67 22.50 11.00
CA LEU A 146 -17.03 21.69 9.98
C LEU A 146 -15.53 21.51 10.28
N LYS A 147 -14.84 22.53 10.76
CA LYS A 147 -13.43 22.45 11.17
C LYS A 147 -13.25 21.44 12.29
N GLU A 148 -14.13 21.47 13.30
CA GLU A 148 -14.11 20.51 14.40
C GLU A 148 -14.40 19.09 13.92
N ALA A 149 -15.42 18.89 13.07
CA ALA A 149 -15.75 17.59 12.51
C ALA A 149 -14.61 17.02 11.64
N ALA A 150 -13.99 17.85 10.82
CA ALA A 150 -12.85 17.45 9.99
C ALA A 150 -11.65 17.02 10.85
N HIS A 151 -11.33 17.77 11.90
CA HIS A 151 -10.27 17.42 12.84
C HIS A 151 -10.55 16.09 13.56
N GLN A 152 -11.79 15.85 13.97
CA GLN A 152 -12.19 14.59 14.60
C GLN A 152 -12.11 13.41 13.62
N CYS A 153 -12.54 13.59 12.38
CA CYS A 153 -12.36 12.57 11.33
C CYS A 153 -10.88 12.22 11.11
N GLU A 154 -10.00 13.21 11.13
CA GLU A 154 -8.55 12.98 11.01
C GLU A 154 -7.98 12.22 12.19
N GLN A 155 -8.40 12.52 13.41
CA GLN A 155 -7.97 11.80 14.61
C GLN A 155 -8.48 10.35 14.62
N ASN A 156 -9.74 10.12 14.26
CA ASN A 156 -10.34 8.78 14.19
C ASN A 156 -9.73 7.93 13.07
N ALA A 157 -9.15 8.56 12.05
CA ALA A 157 -8.53 7.88 10.91
C ALA A 157 -7.07 7.46 11.17
N THR A 158 -6.57 7.48 12.41
CA THR A 158 -5.22 6.98 12.73
C THR A 158 -5.12 5.50 12.39
N SER A 159 -4.18 5.14 11.52
CA SER A 159 -3.96 3.75 11.12
C SER A 159 -3.37 2.95 12.28
N ILE A 160 -4.09 1.92 12.68
CA ILE A 160 -3.70 0.99 13.75
C ILE A 160 -3.60 -0.41 13.14
N SER A 161 -2.53 -1.11 13.47
CA SER A 161 -2.34 -2.50 13.09
C SER A 161 -2.29 -3.38 14.34
N PHE A 162 -2.91 -4.55 14.27
CA PHE A 162 -3.01 -5.49 15.39
C PHE A 162 -2.24 -6.77 15.12
N VAL A 163 -1.53 -7.28 16.14
CA VAL A 163 -0.80 -8.55 16.10
C VAL A 163 -1.13 -9.38 17.32
N ALA A 164 -1.87 -10.47 17.15
CA ALA A 164 -2.23 -11.35 18.27
C ALA A 164 -1.00 -12.10 18.83
N SER A 165 -0.93 -12.25 20.15
CA SER A 165 0.18 -12.90 20.86
C SER A 165 0.42 -14.37 20.49
N ASN A 166 -0.59 -15.07 19.96
CA ASN A 166 -0.53 -16.48 19.56
C ASN A 166 -0.46 -16.66 18.04
N LYS A 167 -0.48 -15.59 17.25
CA LYS A 167 -0.31 -15.69 15.81
C LYS A 167 1.14 -16.01 15.51
N LYS A 168 1.36 -17.05 14.72
CA LYS A 168 2.65 -17.28 14.10
C LYS A 168 2.95 -16.07 13.20
N LEU A 169 4.23 -15.76 13.04
CA LEU A 169 4.72 -14.65 12.19
C LEU A 169 4.10 -14.58 10.78
N ASP A 170 3.63 -15.72 10.31
CA ASP A 170 2.97 -15.96 9.05
C ASP A 170 1.51 -15.46 8.98
N GLN A 171 0.99 -14.86 10.04
CA GLN A 171 -0.40 -14.35 10.13
C GLN A 171 -0.45 -12.82 10.40
N LEU A 172 0.67 -12.14 10.15
CA LEU A 172 0.77 -10.69 10.36
C LEU A 172 0.10 -9.90 9.24
N ASP A 173 -0.48 -8.78 9.62
CA ASP A 173 -0.91 -7.77 8.66
C ASP A 173 0.30 -7.28 7.84
N PRO A 174 0.29 -7.40 6.52
CA PRO A 174 1.36 -6.89 5.67
C PRO A 174 1.68 -5.42 5.91
N SER A 175 0.69 -4.60 6.26
CA SER A 175 0.89 -3.17 6.53
C SER A 175 1.80 -2.94 7.73
N PHE A 176 1.66 -3.75 8.78
CA PHE A 176 2.55 -3.72 9.95
C PHE A 176 4.00 -3.98 9.56
N MET A 177 4.23 -5.03 8.77
CA MET A 177 5.57 -5.42 8.32
C MET A 177 6.22 -4.33 7.44
N TYR A 178 5.48 -3.86 6.45
CA TYR A 178 6.02 -2.88 5.50
C TYR A 178 6.27 -1.51 6.13
N THR A 179 5.46 -1.09 7.10
CA THR A 179 5.66 0.18 7.81
C THR A 179 6.95 0.17 8.64
N GLN A 180 7.24 -0.94 9.31
CA GLN A 180 8.49 -1.09 10.08
C GLN A 180 9.73 -0.96 9.20
N ILE A 181 9.75 -1.67 8.07
CA ILE A 181 10.87 -1.66 7.15
C ILE A 181 11.01 -0.28 6.49
N LEU A 182 9.90 0.32 6.08
CA LEU A 182 9.89 1.63 5.47
C LEU A 182 10.48 2.67 6.43
N LYS A 183 10.14 2.62 7.73
CA LYS A 183 10.75 3.46 8.77
C LYS A 183 12.28 3.26 8.79
N GLU A 184 12.76 2.02 8.88
CA GLU A 184 14.19 1.72 8.89
C GLU A 184 14.89 2.26 7.64
N ILE A 185 14.34 2.06 6.46
CA ILE A 185 14.88 2.54 5.19
C ILE A 185 14.93 4.07 5.17
N LEU A 186 13.84 4.76 5.51
CA LEU A 186 13.78 6.22 5.51
C LEU A 186 14.82 6.85 6.44
N LEU A 187 15.09 6.20 7.57
CA LEU A 187 16.10 6.70 8.52
C LEU A 187 17.54 6.52 8.00
N THR A 188 17.79 5.56 7.10
CA THR A 188 19.13 5.35 6.49
C THR A 188 19.36 6.20 5.24
N ILE A 189 18.31 6.56 4.49
CA ILE A 189 18.40 7.36 3.26
C ILE A 189 19.13 8.71 3.55
N LYS A 190 20.06 9.07 2.69
CA LYS A 190 20.66 10.42 2.68
C LYS A 190 19.80 11.34 1.81
N PHE A 191 19.07 12.25 2.47
CA PHE A 191 18.32 13.29 1.78
C PHE A 191 19.23 14.51 1.55
N GLU A 192 19.21 15.04 0.33
CA GLU A 192 19.95 16.22 -0.10
C GLU A 192 19.01 17.42 -0.26
N ASP A 193 19.54 18.64 -0.34
CA ASP A 193 18.75 19.87 -0.54
C ASP A 193 17.86 19.84 -1.79
N LYS A 194 18.21 19.03 -2.80
CA LYS A 194 17.37 18.85 -3.99
C LYS A 194 16.01 18.21 -3.68
N HIS A 195 15.95 17.23 -2.77
CA HIS A 195 14.69 16.55 -2.40
C HIS A 195 13.73 17.53 -1.72
N PHE A 196 14.25 18.43 -0.89
CA PHE A 196 13.46 19.52 -0.32
C PHE A 196 12.92 20.47 -1.41
N LYS A 197 13.76 20.87 -2.37
CA LYS A 197 13.35 21.73 -3.48
C LYS A 197 12.29 21.07 -4.37
N GLU A 198 12.44 19.79 -4.67
CA GLU A 198 11.47 19.00 -5.42
C GLU A 198 10.13 18.92 -4.69
N PHE A 199 10.17 18.70 -3.37
CA PHE A 199 8.98 18.73 -2.52
C PHE A 199 8.26 20.09 -2.54
N ILE A 200 9.00 21.20 -2.40
CA ILE A 200 8.44 22.56 -2.49
C ILE A 200 7.80 22.80 -3.87
N THR A 201 8.46 22.38 -4.94
CA THR A 201 7.90 22.49 -6.31
C THR A 201 6.61 21.70 -6.45
N TYR A 202 6.58 20.48 -5.92
CA TYR A 202 5.38 19.65 -5.86
C TYR A 202 4.24 20.35 -5.09
N CYS A 203 4.52 20.87 -3.88
CA CYS A 203 3.51 21.58 -3.08
C CYS A 203 2.94 22.81 -3.80
N ARG A 204 3.76 23.58 -4.52
CA ARG A 204 3.29 24.70 -5.32
C ARG A 204 2.34 24.29 -6.45
N GLU A 205 2.60 23.16 -7.07
CA GLU A 205 1.71 22.62 -8.10
C GLU A 205 0.40 22.12 -7.50
N VAL A 206 0.46 21.46 -6.33
CA VAL A 206 -0.71 20.96 -5.59
C VAL A 206 -1.63 22.11 -5.16
N TYR A 207 -1.05 23.15 -4.57
CA TYR A 207 -1.80 24.26 -3.96
C TYR A 207 -1.87 25.52 -4.83
N LYS A 208 -1.63 25.42 -6.15
CA LYS A 208 -1.57 26.55 -7.06
C LYS A 208 -2.82 27.45 -7.07
N ASP A 209 -3.98 26.88 -6.75
CA ASP A 209 -5.28 27.56 -6.70
C ASP A 209 -5.66 27.97 -5.24
N ASP A 210 -4.77 27.78 -4.26
CA ASP A 210 -4.96 28.13 -2.84
C ASP A 210 -3.87 29.09 -2.37
N GLU A 211 -4.19 30.39 -2.36
CA GLU A 211 -3.24 31.44 -1.98
C GLU A 211 -2.72 31.32 -0.54
N ASN A 212 -3.54 30.82 0.40
CA ASN A 212 -3.16 30.68 1.80
C ASN A 212 -2.13 29.55 1.94
N GLU A 213 -2.41 28.36 1.33
CA GLU A 213 -1.45 27.26 1.40
C GLU A 213 -0.19 27.58 0.58
N LEU A 214 -0.26 28.34 -0.50
CA LEU A 214 0.95 28.84 -1.18
C LEU A 214 1.79 29.74 -0.31
N GLN A 215 1.19 30.57 0.54
CA GLN A 215 1.94 31.37 1.54
C GLN A 215 2.60 30.44 2.56
N ASN A 216 1.92 29.40 3.04
CA ASN A 216 2.47 28.40 3.95
C ASN A 216 3.64 27.63 3.30
N VAL A 217 3.54 27.27 2.01
CA VAL A 217 4.65 26.64 1.25
C VAL A 217 5.84 27.59 1.13
N ASN A 218 5.62 28.88 0.88
CA ASN A 218 6.69 29.89 0.81
C ASN A 218 7.35 30.09 2.17
N GLN A 219 6.58 30.10 3.26
CA GLN A 219 7.09 30.16 4.61
C GLN A 219 7.95 28.91 4.92
N LEU A 220 7.47 27.72 4.60
CA LEU A 220 8.24 26.48 4.74
C LEU A 220 9.57 26.56 3.98
N GLN A 221 9.54 27.01 2.72
CA GLN A 221 10.76 27.13 1.92
C GLN A 221 11.80 28.06 2.53
N THR A 222 11.37 29.18 3.09
CA THR A 222 12.28 30.23 3.58
C THR A 222 12.75 29.98 4.99
N THR A 223 11.95 29.32 5.84
CA THR A 223 12.21 29.23 7.28
C THR A 223 12.34 27.78 7.80
N TYR A 224 12.32 26.76 6.93
CA TYR A 224 12.42 25.36 7.35
C TYR A 224 13.64 25.09 8.23
N LYS A 225 14.80 25.62 7.85
CA LYS A 225 16.07 25.44 8.60
C LYS A 225 16.14 26.27 9.89
N ASN A 226 15.25 27.22 10.09
CA ASN A 226 15.24 28.12 11.25
C ASN A 226 14.36 27.58 12.40
N ASN A 227 13.42 26.72 12.10
CA ASN A 227 12.51 26.09 13.06
C ASN A 227 12.80 24.60 13.16
N ILE A 228 12.54 24.04 14.33
CA ILE A 228 12.68 22.59 14.54
C ILE A 228 11.54 21.83 13.85
N PRO A 229 11.76 20.58 13.41
CA PRO A 229 10.75 19.76 12.74
C PRO A 229 9.44 19.58 13.50
N ILE A 230 9.50 19.50 14.84
CA ILE A 230 8.31 19.39 15.70
C ILE A 230 7.40 20.61 15.57
N TRP A 231 7.98 21.82 15.50
CA TRP A 231 7.21 23.05 15.28
C TRP A 231 6.41 23.01 13.98
N TRP A 232 7.03 22.51 12.90
CA TRP A 232 6.36 22.33 11.61
C TRP A 232 5.30 21.26 11.64
N TYR A 233 5.48 20.19 12.41
CA TYR A 233 4.53 19.09 12.54
C TYR A 233 3.31 19.51 13.37
N THR A 234 3.49 20.28 14.44
CA THR A 234 2.41 20.74 15.31
C THR A 234 1.68 21.97 14.77
N TRP A 235 2.27 22.67 13.79
CA TRP A 235 1.58 23.73 13.09
C TRP A 235 0.46 23.14 12.21
N ASP A 236 -0.79 23.57 12.43
CA ASP A 236 -1.99 23.09 11.70
C ASP A 236 -1.99 23.58 10.24
N ALA A 237 -0.97 23.17 9.47
CA ALA A 237 -0.79 23.48 8.06
C ALA A 237 -0.78 22.19 7.22
N PHE A 238 -0.64 22.37 5.92
CA PHE A 238 -0.67 21.27 4.94
C PHE A 238 0.32 20.13 5.25
N LEU A 239 1.46 20.43 5.87
CA LEU A 239 2.54 19.45 6.11
C LEU A 239 2.10 18.33 7.07
N TYR A 240 1.44 18.69 8.18
CA TYR A 240 0.85 17.73 9.13
C TYR A 240 -0.16 16.81 8.44
N ARG A 241 -1.10 17.42 7.72
CA ARG A 241 -2.17 16.69 7.02
C ARG A 241 -1.60 15.76 5.96
N MET A 242 -0.68 16.26 5.12
CA MET A 242 -0.04 15.52 4.04
C MET A 242 0.75 14.32 4.57
N LEU A 243 1.55 14.52 5.63
CA LEU A 243 2.34 13.46 6.25
C LEU A 243 1.46 12.34 6.82
N ASN A 244 0.52 12.70 7.68
CA ASN A 244 -0.32 11.71 8.35
C ASN A 244 -1.20 10.94 7.37
N GLN A 245 -1.69 11.59 6.31
CA GLN A 245 -2.42 10.91 5.26
C GLN A 245 -1.54 9.97 4.45
N ALA A 246 -0.33 10.40 4.08
CA ALA A 246 0.60 9.56 3.35
C ALA A 246 0.94 8.27 4.13
N LEU A 247 1.19 8.39 5.43
CA LEU A 247 1.46 7.25 6.31
C LEU A 247 0.25 6.32 6.46
N ARG A 248 -0.96 6.87 6.62
CA ARG A 248 -2.20 6.08 6.72
C ARG A 248 -2.50 5.26 5.47
N GLN A 249 -2.37 5.90 4.32
CA GLN A 249 -2.68 5.27 3.03
C GLN A 249 -1.53 4.45 2.47
N MET A 250 -0.40 4.39 3.19
CA MET A 250 0.85 3.83 2.67
C MET A 250 1.16 4.38 1.27
N ASN A 251 0.95 5.70 1.09
CA ASN A 251 1.25 6.37 -0.17
C ASN A 251 2.75 6.59 -0.29
N VAL A 252 3.43 5.61 -0.86
CA VAL A 252 4.90 5.56 -0.91
C VAL A 252 5.48 6.73 -1.70
N ASP A 253 4.84 7.20 -2.78
CA ASP A 253 5.30 8.37 -3.54
C ASP A 253 5.38 9.60 -2.63
N MET A 254 4.32 9.85 -1.87
CA MET A 254 4.30 10.97 -0.93
C MET A 254 5.28 10.75 0.24
N ILE A 255 5.35 9.53 0.78
CA ILE A 255 6.28 9.19 1.88
C ILE A 255 7.73 9.42 1.45
N VAL A 256 8.08 9.07 0.22
CA VAL A 256 9.43 9.30 -0.33
C VAL A 256 9.70 10.80 -0.47
N ARG A 257 8.75 11.58 -1.01
CA ARG A 257 8.90 13.04 -1.19
C ARG A 257 9.06 13.77 0.14
N ILE A 258 8.31 13.36 1.17
CA ILE A 258 8.33 13.96 2.51
C ILE A 258 9.32 13.26 3.45
N GLY A 259 10.06 12.27 2.97
CA GLY A 259 10.95 11.41 3.76
C GLY A 259 12.05 12.17 4.50
N PHE A 260 12.56 13.26 3.92
CA PHE A 260 13.50 14.15 4.62
C PHE A 260 12.90 14.69 5.92
N PHE A 261 11.63 15.11 5.88
CA PHE A 261 10.93 15.64 7.03
C PHE A 261 10.61 14.55 8.07
N ILE A 262 10.22 13.35 7.61
CA ILE A 262 10.02 12.18 8.49
C ILE A 262 11.29 11.88 9.28
N LYS A 263 12.44 11.91 8.61
CA LYS A 263 13.73 11.65 9.22
C LYS A 263 14.13 12.75 10.22
N ASP A 264 13.93 14.01 9.83
CA ASP A 264 14.26 15.15 10.68
C ASP A 264 13.37 15.18 11.94
N LEU A 265 12.06 14.93 11.78
CA LEU A 265 11.10 14.85 12.88
C LEU A 265 11.44 13.69 13.85
N HIS A 266 11.77 12.51 13.31
CA HIS A 266 12.19 11.38 14.15
C HIS A 266 13.44 11.71 14.96
N ARG A 267 14.47 12.32 14.33
CA ARG A 267 15.71 12.71 15.00
C ARG A 267 15.50 13.77 16.07
N ASP A 268 14.58 14.71 15.82
CA ASP A 268 14.29 15.77 16.79
C ASP A 268 13.56 15.20 18.01
N ILE A 269 12.59 14.29 17.82
CA ILE A 269 11.98 13.55 18.93
C ILE A 269 13.02 12.73 19.69
N GLN A 270 13.95 12.07 18.99
CA GLN A 270 15.02 11.28 19.62
C GLN A 270 15.96 12.17 20.45
N ARG A 271 16.36 13.33 19.94
CA ARG A 271 17.17 14.32 20.67
C ARG A 271 16.47 14.77 21.94
N LEU A 272 15.20 15.19 21.84
CA LEU A 272 14.43 15.63 23.01
C LEU A 272 14.21 14.49 24.01
N HIS A 273 14.01 13.26 23.52
CA HIS A 273 13.92 12.09 24.39
C HIS A 273 15.17 11.95 25.25
N SER A 274 16.36 11.99 24.63
CA SER A 274 17.62 11.91 25.37
C SER A 274 17.78 13.09 26.36
N GLU A 275 17.48 14.31 25.95
CA GLU A 275 17.55 15.49 26.82
C GLU A 275 16.60 15.41 28.02
N GLN A 276 15.41 14.83 27.87
CA GLN A 276 14.39 14.78 28.93
C GLN A 276 14.54 13.57 29.86
N PHE A 277 15.08 12.44 29.35
CA PHE A 277 15.06 11.17 30.09
C PHE A 277 16.45 10.55 30.34
N ASP A 278 17.54 11.00 29.71
CA ASP A 278 18.88 10.53 30.01
C ASP A 278 19.27 10.91 31.45
N GLY A 279 19.57 9.90 32.27
CA GLY A 279 19.94 10.10 33.69
C GLY A 279 18.80 9.98 34.70
N HIS A 280 17.57 9.70 34.25
CA HIS A 280 16.46 9.39 35.16
C HIS A 280 16.62 8.00 35.76
N GLN A 281 16.49 7.88 37.09
CA GLN A 281 16.53 6.58 37.79
C GLN A 281 15.39 5.70 37.28
N SER A 282 15.70 4.44 36.96
CA SER A 282 14.78 3.36 36.64
C SER A 282 13.65 3.29 37.71
N GLY A 283 12.40 3.57 37.30
CA GLY A 283 11.25 3.33 38.17
C GLY A 283 10.05 4.25 38.05
N THR A 284 10.16 5.42 37.43
CA THR A 284 8.99 6.32 37.23
C THR A 284 8.28 6.01 35.91
N THR A 285 7.10 5.41 36.02
CA THR A 285 6.25 5.15 34.85
C THR A 285 5.49 6.43 34.48
N LEU A 286 5.65 6.86 33.23
CA LEU A 286 4.85 7.94 32.65
C LEU A 286 3.54 7.37 32.14
N THR A 287 2.41 8.04 32.43
CA THR A 287 1.10 7.70 31.86
C THR A 287 0.62 8.81 30.95
N VAL A 288 0.28 8.48 29.72
CA VAL A 288 -0.33 9.39 28.76
C VAL A 288 -1.63 8.83 28.22
N TYR A 289 -2.43 9.68 27.64
CA TYR A 289 -3.78 9.36 27.21
C TYR A 289 -4.00 9.75 25.74
N ARG A 290 -4.86 8.97 25.05
CA ARG A 290 -5.36 9.32 23.73
C ARG A 290 -6.81 8.89 23.60
N GLY A 291 -7.66 9.81 23.17
CA GLY A 291 -9.05 9.54 22.81
C GLY A 291 -9.23 9.47 21.32
N GLN A 292 -9.89 8.43 20.81
CA GLN A 292 -10.27 8.34 19.40
C GLN A 292 -11.44 7.37 19.17
N GLY A 293 -12.04 7.42 17.98
CA GLY A 293 -13.01 6.43 17.52
C GLY A 293 -12.33 5.29 16.76
N LEU A 294 -12.79 4.07 16.94
CA LEU A 294 -12.48 2.93 16.09
C LEU A 294 -13.73 2.45 15.37
N SER A 295 -13.58 1.89 14.17
CA SER A 295 -14.67 1.14 13.54
C SER A 295 -15.06 -0.04 14.40
N LYS A 296 -16.29 -0.54 14.26
CA LYS A 296 -16.75 -1.73 14.99
C LYS A 296 -15.88 -2.96 14.64
N GLU A 297 -15.43 -3.03 13.40
CA GLU A 297 -14.55 -4.07 12.89
C GLU A 297 -13.18 -4.01 13.58
N ASP A 298 -12.53 -2.84 13.60
CA ASP A 298 -11.22 -2.66 14.24
C ASP A 298 -11.30 -2.89 15.76
N PHE A 299 -12.38 -2.45 16.40
CA PHE A 299 -12.61 -2.71 17.82
C PHE A 299 -12.78 -4.21 18.10
N ALA A 300 -13.52 -4.94 17.27
CA ALA A 300 -13.67 -6.39 17.38
C ALA A 300 -12.32 -7.11 17.18
N GLU A 301 -11.50 -6.66 16.23
CA GLU A 301 -10.16 -7.22 16.03
C GLU A 301 -9.23 -6.92 17.22
N MET A 302 -9.23 -5.69 17.72
CA MET A 302 -8.47 -5.32 18.92
C MET A 302 -8.86 -6.19 20.13
N THR A 303 -10.15 -6.46 20.30
CA THR A 303 -10.64 -7.28 21.42
C THR A 303 -10.16 -8.73 21.32
N LYS A 304 -10.11 -9.30 20.11
CA LYS A 304 -9.57 -10.65 19.85
C LYS A 304 -8.06 -10.71 20.07
N THR A 305 -7.36 -9.58 19.94
CA THR A 305 -5.90 -9.49 20.07
C THR A 305 -5.43 -9.07 21.45
N LYS A 306 -6.28 -9.12 22.47
CA LYS A 306 -5.87 -8.83 23.87
C LYS A 306 -4.61 -9.64 24.25
N GLY A 307 -3.62 -8.99 24.85
CA GLY A 307 -2.30 -9.56 25.18
C GLY A 307 -1.30 -9.50 24.02
N GLY A 308 -1.74 -9.26 22.79
CA GLY A 308 -0.91 -9.05 21.60
C GLY A 308 -0.37 -7.64 21.47
N LEU A 309 0.10 -7.32 20.26
CA LEU A 309 0.70 -6.02 19.95
C LEU A 309 -0.27 -5.13 19.14
N LEU A 310 -0.16 -3.84 19.37
CA LEU A 310 -0.85 -2.77 18.64
C LEU A 310 0.19 -1.76 18.16
N SER A 311 0.19 -1.44 16.88
CA SER A 311 1.06 -0.42 16.29
C SER A 311 0.25 0.78 15.82
N PHE A 312 0.74 1.98 16.16
CA PHE A 312 0.30 3.21 15.51
C PHE A 312 1.28 3.53 14.39
N ASN A 313 0.79 3.51 13.15
CA ASN A 313 1.65 3.65 11.96
C ASN A 313 2.11 5.11 11.75
N ASN A 314 1.38 6.09 12.27
CA ASN A 314 1.70 7.51 12.21
C ASN A 314 2.60 7.95 13.38
N PHE A 315 3.08 9.19 13.34
CA PHE A 315 3.53 9.89 14.56
C PHE A 315 2.33 10.03 15.50
N LEU A 316 2.49 9.58 16.74
CA LEU A 316 1.37 9.47 17.66
C LEU A 316 1.40 10.64 18.66
N SER A 317 0.41 11.52 18.56
CA SER A 317 0.15 12.58 19.55
C SER A 317 -0.69 12.03 20.69
N THR A 318 -0.29 12.32 21.92
CA THR A 318 -0.96 11.93 23.16
C THR A 318 -0.94 13.08 24.14
N SER A 319 -1.80 13.05 25.16
CA SER A 319 -1.86 14.08 26.20
C SER A 319 -1.56 13.52 27.59
N LYS A 320 -0.91 14.30 28.43
CA LYS A 320 -0.83 14.00 29.87
C LYS A 320 -2.16 14.29 30.58
N ASN A 321 -3.02 15.10 29.96
CA ASN A 321 -4.34 15.42 30.49
C ASN A 321 -5.38 14.38 30.03
N ARG A 322 -5.89 13.60 31.01
CA ARG A 322 -6.86 12.55 30.77
C ARG A 322 -8.20 13.08 30.22
N ASP A 323 -8.66 14.25 30.71
CA ASP A 323 -10.00 14.75 30.39
C ASP A 323 -10.09 15.25 28.94
N VAL A 324 -9.02 15.83 28.42
CA VAL A 324 -8.91 16.19 26.99
C VAL A 324 -9.11 14.95 26.13
N SER A 325 -8.37 13.88 26.41
CA SER A 325 -8.47 12.62 25.66
C SER A 325 -9.81 11.91 25.83
N LEU A 326 -10.40 12.00 27.03
CA LEU A 326 -11.72 11.43 27.29
C LEU A 326 -12.81 12.14 26.47
N ASN A 327 -12.75 13.46 26.33
CA ASN A 327 -13.70 14.22 25.52
C ASN A 327 -13.71 13.74 24.06
N PHE A 328 -12.54 13.50 23.45
CA PHE A 328 -12.43 12.95 22.09
C PHE A 328 -13.06 11.56 21.98
N ALA A 329 -12.81 10.68 22.96
CA ALA A 329 -13.42 9.35 22.98
C ALA A 329 -14.94 9.41 23.13
N GLN A 330 -15.45 10.31 23.97
CA GLN A 330 -16.88 10.52 24.16
C GLN A 330 -17.55 11.06 22.91
N GLN A 331 -16.95 12.04 22.24
CA GLN A 331 -17.45 12.57 20.98
C GLN A 331 -17.51 11.47 19.90
N ALA A 332 -16.46 10.66 19.77
CA ALA A 332 -16.44 9.53 18.84
C ALA A 332 -17.55 8.51 19.13
N ALA A 333 -17.83 8.23 20.41
CA ALA A 333 -18.90 7.33 20.83
C ALA A 333 -20.33 7.84 20.49
N THR A 334 -20.48 9.10 20.09
CA THR A 334 -21.77 9.62 19.59
C THR A 334 -22.06 9.24 18.15
N ASN A 335 -21.06 8.78 17.40
CA ASN A 335 -21.23 8.27 16.05
C ASN A 335 -21.63 6.79 16.11
N PRO A 336 -22.79 6.38 15.53
CA PRO A 336 -23.27 5.00 15.62
C PRO A 336 -22.37 3.97 14.96
N ASP A 337 -21.48 4.38 14.05
CA ASP A 337 -20.56 3.50 13.32
C ASP A 337 -19.23 3.30 14.05
N LEU A 338 -19.00 4.06 15.14
CA LEU A 338 -17.75 4.05 15.88
C LEU A 338 -17.93 3.55 17.32
N VAL A 339 -16.81 3.07 17.86
CA VAL A 339 -16.63 2.81 19.29
C VAL A 339 -15.62 3.82 19.82
N GLY A 340 -15.99 4.61 20.82
CA GLY A 340 -15.09 5.56 21.48
C GLY A 340 -14.08 4.82 22.36
N ILE A 341 -12.81 5.12 22.19
CA ILE A 341 -11.73 4.47 22.93
C ILE A 341 -10.90 5.51 23.66
N LEU A 342 -10.78 5.34 24.97
CA LEU A 342 -9.77 6.01 25.77
C LEU A 342 -8.57 5.06 25.96
N PHE A 343 -7.52 5.26 25.22
CA PHE A 343 -6.24 4.59 25.45
C PHE A 343 -5.55 5.21 26.67
N VAL A 344 -5.15 4.34 27.60
CA VAL A 344 -4.33 4.69 28.76
C VAL A 344 -3.00 4.00 28.59
N MET A 345 -1.96 4.77 28.30
CA MET A 345 -0.66 4.26 27.87
C MET A 345 0.35 4.40 28.99
N SER A 346 0.86 3.26 29.46
CA SER A 346 1.93 3.18 30.48
C SER A 346 3.28 3.06 29.79
N ILE A 347 4.22 3.96 30.11
CA ILE A 347 5.50 4.09 29.45
C ILE A 347 6.60 4.02 30.49
N ASN A 348 7.57 3.12 30.30
CA ASN A 348 8.83 3.17 31.03
C ASN A 348 9.83 4.00 30.20
N PRO A 349 10.28 5.17 30.67
CA PRO A 349 11.17 6.05 29.90
C PRO A 349 12.53 5.45 29.55
N THR A 350 12.95 4.40 30.26
CA THR A 350 14.22 3.70 30.00
C THR A 350 14.13 2.67 28.88
N ASN A 351 12.95 2.41 28.33
CA ASN A 351 12.74 1.51 27.22
C ASN A 351 12.88 2.28 25.89
N LEU A 352 13.89 1.95 25.09
CA LEU A 352 14.35 2.76 23.95
C LEU A 352 13.89 2.25 22.54
N THR A 353 12.87 1.40 22.46
CA THR A 353 12.39 0.88 21.15
C THR A 353 11.91 1.99 20.22
N THR A 354 11.21 2.97 20.75
CA THR A 354 10.70 4.09 19.96
C THR A 354 10.83 5.38 20.74
N PRO A 355 11.51 6.41 20.21
CA PRO A 355 11.65 7.69 20.90
C PRO A 355 10.30 8.43 21.00
N PHE A 356 10.10 9.10 22.14
CA PHE A 356 8.98 9.97 22.42
C PHE A 356 9.48 11.16 23.25
N ALA A 357 8.80 12.28 23.20
CA ALA A 357 9.18 13.47 23.96
C ALA A 357 7.96 14.32 24.33
N SER A 358 8.02 15.01 25.47
CA SER A 358 7.11 16.12 25.76
C SER A 358 7.48 17.29 24.85
N VAL A 359 6.49 17.82 24.12
CA VAL A 359 6.74 18.80 23.05
C VAL A 359 6.14 20.18 23.35
N SER A 360 5.54 20.38 24.52
CA SER A 360 4.84 21.61 24.91
C SER A 360 5.68 22.89 24.72
N ASP A 361 7.01 22.83 25.03
CA ASP A 361 7.89 23.99 24.96
C ASP A 361 8.36 24.33 23.53
N VAL A 362 8.21 23.39 22.61
CA VAL A 362 8.76 23.45 21.24
C VAL A 362 7.69 23.35 20.15
N SER A 363 6.45 23.04 20.53
CA SER A 363 5.32 22.94 19.61
C SER A 363 4.82 24.33 19.19
N TYR A 364 4.07 24.39 18.08
CA TYR A 364 3.38 25.61 17.67
C TYR A 364 2.33 26.05 18.71
N PHE A 365 1.64 25.08 19.35
CA PHE A 365 0.66 25.31 20.41
C PHE A 365 1.30 25.04 21.78
N HIS A 366 1.83 26.07 22.44
CA HIS A 366 2.55 25.98 23.73
C HIS A 366 1.67 25.64 24.94
N THR A 367 0.34 25.50 24.76
CA THR A 367 -0.62 25.33 25.87
C THR A 367 -1.05 23.88 26.10
N GLU A 368 -0.61 22.95 25.24
CA GLU A 368 -1.02 21.56 25.33
C GLU A 368 0.06 20.71 26.00
N ASP A 369 -0.32 19.90 27.01
CA ASP A 369 0.54 18.90 27.65
C ASP A 369 0.74 17.69 26.72
N GLU A 370 1.27 17.95 25.51
CA GLU A 370 1.44 16.96 24.47
C GLU A 370 2.71 16.13 24.63
N VAL A 371 2.58 14.83 24.43
CA VAL A 371 3.69 13.88 24.26
C VAL A 371 3.60 13.26 22.87
N LEU A 372 4.63 13.48 22.06
CA LEU A 372 4.72 13.01 20.69
C LEU A 372 5.63 11.79 20.61
N PHE A 373 5.11 10.70 20.02
CA PHE A 373 5.87 9.50 19.70
C PHE A 373 6.25 9.47 18.23
N SER A 374 7.39 8.87 17.93
CA SER A 374 7.79 8.61 16.56
C SER A 374 6.84 7.63 15.85
N MET A 375 6.86 7.64 14.53
CA MET A 375 6.05 6.73 13.72
C MET A 375 6.33 5.26 14.05
N HIS A 376 5.31 4.41 13.84
CA HIS A 376 5.36 2.99 14.10
C HIS A 376 5.75 2.67 15.57
N THR A 377 5.00 3.27 16.49
CA THR A 377 5.14 2.99 17.93
C THR A 377 4.27 1.80 18.31
N ILE A 378 4.86 0.83 18.98
CA ILE A 378 4.24 -0.46 19.27
C ILE A 378 3.96 -0.60 20.77
N PHE A 379 2.73 -0.97 21.08
CA PHE A 379 2.26 -1.20 22.44
C PHE A 379 1.74 -2.63 22.59
N ARG A 380 1.83 -3.16 23.81
CA ARG A 380 1.13 -4.39 24.20
C ARG A 380 -0.26 -4.06 24.73
N ILE A 381 -1.28 -4.76 24.23
CA ILE A 381 -2.68 -4.57 24.60
C ILE A 381 -2.94 -5.24 25.95
N GLY A 382 -3.34 -4.44 26.92
CA GLY A 382 -3.74 -4.89 28.25
C GLY A 382 -5.24 -5.10 28.39
N ASP A 383 -5.82 -4.62 29.51
CA ASP A 383 -7.24 -4.72 29.79
C ASP A 383 -8.09 -3.78 28.94
N ILE A 384 -9.18 -4.32 28.41
CA ILE A 384 -10.23 -3.60 27.69
C ILE A 384 -11.48 -3.63 28.56
N LYS A 385 -11.96 -2.47 28.99
CA LYS A 385 -13.11 -2.36 29.91
C LYS A 385 -14.10 -1.31 29.42
N PRO A 386 -15.43 -1.58 29.47
CA PRO A 386 -16.40 -0.56 29.19
C PRO A 386 -16.34 0.56 30.26
N MET A 387 -16.71 1.77 29.88
CA MET A 387 -16.75 2.92 30.77
C MET A 387 -18.20 3.30 31.08
N ASP A 388 -18.50 3.41 32.38
CA ASP A 388 -19.73 3.98 33.01
C ASP A 388 -21.02 3.91 32.18
N GLY A 389 -21.55 2.68 32.00
CA GLY A 389 -22.88 2.46 31.42
C GLY A 389 -23.05 2.78 29.96
N ASN A 390 -22.00 3.23 29.25
CA ASN A 390 -22.03 3.47 27.81
C ASN A 390 -21.46 2.28 27.05
N SER A 391 -22.31 1.55 26.32
CA SER A 391 -21.92 0.38 25.52
C SER A 391 -21.02 0.70 24.32
N HIS A 392 -20.78 1.98 24.01
CA HIS A 392 -19.95 2.44 22.89
C HIS A 392 -18.69 3.19 23.34
N LEU A 393 -18.37 3.20 24.65
CA LEU A 393 -17.18 3.88 25.19
C LEU A 393 -16.35 2.88 26.02
N TYR A 394 -15.08 2.71 25.66
CA TYR A 394 -14.19 1.75 26.30
C TYR A 394 -12.87 2.39 26.73
N LYS A 395 -12.32 1.90 27.83
CA LYS A 395 -10.96 2.15 28.29
C LYS A 395 -10.07 0.97 27.87
N VAL A 396 -8.97 1.26 27.23
CA VAL A 396 -7.96 0.27 26.82
C VAL A 396 -6.61 0.62 27.43
N ASN A 397 -6.06 -0.28 28.24
CA ASN A 397 -4.73 -0.12 28.79
C ASN A 397 -3.69 -0.61 27.78
N LEU A 398 -2.69 0.22 27.51
CA LEU A 398 -1.57 -0.10 26.63
C LEU A 398 -0.25 0.03 27.40
N THR A 399 0.72 -0.84 27.11
CA THR A 399 2.07 -0.73 27.65
C THR A 399 3.06 -0.62 26.50
N LEU A 400 3.93 0.39 26.52
CA LEU A 400 4.95 0.55 25.48
C LEU A 400 5.88 -0.68 25.49
N THR A 401 6.11 -1.28 24.32
CA THR A 401 7.02 -2.43 24.19
C THR A 401 8.47 -2.02 24.39
N SER A 402 9.28 -2.95 24.87
CA SER A 402 10.73 -2.76 25.02
C SER A 402 11.50 -3.48 23.93
N ASP A 403 12.77 -3.10 23.72
CA ASP A 403 13.69 -3.79 22.80
C ASP A 403 13.89 -5.27 23.14
N ASN A 404 13.57 -5.65 24.39
CA ASN A 404 13.67 -7.02 24.88
C ASN A 404 12.37 -7.82 24.71
N ASP A 405 11.31 -7.24 24.12
CA ASP A 405 10.08 -7.98 23.81
C ASP A 405 10.38 -9.08 22.79
N GLN A 406 10.24 -10.35 23.22
CA GLN A 406 10.63 -11.51 22.41
C GLN A 406 9.80 -11.62 21.14
N ASP A 407 8.49 -11.31 21.22
CA ASP A 407 7.58 -11.37 20.08
C ASP A 407 7.99 -10.35 19.03
N LEU A 408 8.27 -9.11 19.49
CA LEU A 408 8.69 -8.03 18.61
C LEU A 408 10.03 -8.29 17.94
N ARG A 409 11.02 -8.81 18.70
CA ARG A 409 12.35 -9.18 18.16
C ARG A 409 12.26 -10.24 17.09
N THR A 410 11.63 -11.35 17.41
CA THR A 410 11.47 -12.48 16.47
C THR A 410 10.81 -12.01 15.17
N LEU A 411 9.82 -11.14 15.28
CA LEU A 411 9.10 -10.55 14.19
C LEU A 411 10.02 -9.65 13.34
N THR A 412 10.69 -8.71 13.98
CA THR A 412 11.52 -7.69 13.30
C THR A 412 12.74 -8.35 12.61
N ASP A 413 13.40 -9.29 13.25
CA ASP A 413 14.57 -9.96 12.69
C ASP A 413 14.21 -10.77 11.45
N ARG A 414 13.09 -11.46 11.48
CA ARG A 414 12.59 -12.17 10.29
C ARG A 414 12.23 -11.23 9.16
N ILE A 415 11.51 -10.15 9.45
CA ILE A 415 11.17 -9.15 8.44
C ILE A 415 12.44 -8.58 7.80
N ARG A 416 13.48 -8.30 8.60
CA ARG A 416 14.78 -7.83 8.09
C ARG A 416 15.45 -8.83 7.18
N GLN A 417 15.45 -10.13 7.55
CA GLN A 417 16.03 -11.20 6.73
C GLN A 417 15.31 -11.37 5.38
N GLU A 418 14.00 -11.20 5.36
CA GLU A 418 13.19 -11.34 4.13
C GLU A 418 13.20 -10.10 3.23
N THR A 419 13.73 -8.95 3.71
CA THR A 419 13.65 -7.66 3.01
C THR A 419 15.02 -7.08 2.69
N PHE A 420 15.83 -7.84 1.98
CA PHE A 420 17.07 -7.35 1.39
C PHE A 420 18.02 -6.72 2.43
N PRO A 421 18.49 -7.48 3.43
CA PRO A 421 19.31 -6.95 4.53
C PRO A 421 20.65 -6.37 4.07
N ASP A 422 21.16 -6.87 2.94
CA ASP A 422 22.46 -6.48 2.36
C ASP A 422 22.38 -5.16 1.56
N ASN A 423 21.17 -4.64 1.33
CA ASN A 423 20.95 -3.39 0.60
C ASN A 423 20.54 -2.26 1.54
N GLU A 424 20.94 -1.03 1.23
CA GLU A 424 20.66 0.14 2.05
C GLU A 424 19.94 1.25 1.27
N GLY A 425 19.34 2.17 2.00
CA GLY A 425 18.81 3.42 1.47
C GLY A 425 17.84 3.23 0.31
N TRP A 426 18.07 3.94 -0.77
CA TRP A 426 17.19 3.96 -1.94
C TRP A 426 17.10 2.62 -2.67
N GLU A 427 18.18 1.86 -2.72
CA GLU A 427 18.20 0.54 -3.37
C GLU A 427 17.28 -0.43 -2.64
N ARG A 428 17.40 -0.50 -1.30
CA ARG A 428 16.51 -1.32 -0.48
C ARG A 428 15.05 -0.91 -0.62
N LEU A 429 14.79 0.40 -0.73
CA LEU A 429 13.44 0.91 -1.00
C LEU A 429 12.92 0.44 -2.36
N GLY A 430 13.72 0.55 -3.41
CA GLY A 430 13.35 0.09 -4.74
C GLY A 430 12.98 -1.40 -4.78
N LEU A 431 13.80 -2.24 -4.16
CA LEU A 431 13.55 -3.69 -4.05
C LEU A 431 12.29 -4.00 -3.25
N LEU A 432 12.06 -3.27 -2.15
CA LEU A 432 10.85 -3.40 -1.35
C LEU A 432 9.60 -3.06 -2.18
N LEU A 433 9.65 -1.97 -2.96
CA LEU A 433 8.55 -1.55 -3.83
C LEU A 433 8.25 -2.58 -4.93
N ILE A 434 9.27 -3.22 -5.51
CA ILE A 434 9.08 -4.33 -6.44
C ILE A 434 8.36 -5.49 -5.75
N LYS A 435 8.79 -5.86 -4.54
CA LYS A 435 8.16 -6.94 -3.75
C LYS A 435 6.70 -6.64 -3.41
N MET A 436 6.38 -5.36 -3.20
CA MET A 436 5.01 -4.88 -2.94
C MET A 436 4.15 -4.73 -4.21
N GLY A 437 4.66 -5.02 -5.41
CA GLY A 437 3.95 -4.79 -6.67
C GLY A 437 3.79 -3.31 -7.05
N GLN A 438 4.49 -2.39 -6.37
CA GLN A 438 4.44 -0.95 -6.61
C GLN A 438 5.40 -0.53 -7.73
N PHE A 439 5.24 -1.14 -8.91
CA PHE A 439 6.22 -1.06 -10.02
C PHE A 439 6.50 0.36 -10.52
N LYS A 440 5.47 1.22 -10.61
CA LYS A 440 5.64 2.62 -11.05
C LYS A 440 6.55 3.40 -10.10
N LYS A 441 6.35 3.21 -8.80
CA LYS A 441 7.14 3.89 -7.76
C LYS A 441 8.56 3.33 -7.67
N ALA A 442 8.72 2.02 -7.81
CA ALA A 442 10.04 1.41 -7.93
C ALA A 442 10.81 2.01 -9.12
N GLN A 443 10.16 2.18 -10.27
CA GLN A 443 10.76 2.80 -11.45
C GLN A 443 11.23 4.24 -11.17
N GLU A 444 10.44 5.04 -10.46
CA GLU A 444 10.82 6.42 -10.07
C GLU A 444 12.06 6.42 -9.16
N VAL A 445 12.11 5.53 -8.17
CA VAL A 445 13.27 5.38 -7.28
C VAL A 445 14.54 5.00 -8.07
N TYR A 446 14.44 3.99 -8.95
CA TYR A 446 15.59 3.58 -9.76
C TYR A 446 16.00 4.61 -10.81
N ALA A 447 15.08 5.44 -11.31
CA ALA A 447 15.42 6.56 -12.18
C ALA A 447 16.26 7.62 -11.43
N VAL A 448 15.91 7.92 -10.17
CA VAL A 448 16.72 8.81 -9.31
C VAL A 448 18.11 8.20 -9.07
N LEU A 449 18.17 6.91 -8.70
CA LEU A 449 19.44 6.21 -8.49
C LEU A 449 20.35 6.24 -9.74
N LEU A 450 19.76 6.04 -10.93
CA LEU A 450 20.51 6.07 -12.18
C LEU A 450 21.18 7.42 -12.45
N HIS A 451 20.50 8.53 -12.10
CA HIS A 451 21.09 9.86 -12.20
C HIS A 451 22.20 10.13 -11.19
N GLN A 452 22.18 9.45 -10.04
CA GLN A 452 23.17 9.62 -8.98
C GLN A 452 24.39 8.71 -9.16
N THR A 453 24.23 7.59 -9.88
CA THR A 453 25.27 6.58 -10.06
C THR A 453 26.19 6.96 -11.22
N THR A 454 27.49 7.05 -10.94
CA THR A 454 28.52 7.41 -11.92
C THR A 454 29.30 6.23 -12.45
N ASP A 455 29.41 5.15 -11.67
CA ASP A 455 30.13 3.93 -12.04
C ASP A 455 29.26 3.01 -12.92
N GLU A 456 29.89 2.37 -13.89
CA GLU A 456 29.19 1.52 -14.86
C GLU A 456 28.60 0.26 -14.21
N SER A 457 29.29 -0.35 -13.24
CA SER A 457 28.77 -1.53 -12.52
C SER A 457 27.47 -1.23 -11.76
N GLY A 458 27.42 -0.09 -11.07
CA GLY A 458 26.21 0.38 -10.41
C GLY A 458 25.08 0.66 -11.40
N LYS A 459 25.38 1.25 -12.57
CA LYS A 459 24.39 1.44 -13.64
C LYS A 459 23.85 0.11 -14.18
N ALA A 460 24.71 -0.91 -14.34
CA ALA A 460 24.28 -2.23 -14.77
C ALA A 460 23.27 -2.84 -13.80
N SER A 461 23.54 -2.77 -12.48
CA SER A 461 22.60 -3.23 -11.45
C SER A 461 21.25 -2.49 -11.54
N ILE A 462 21.27 -1.17 -11.71
CA ILE A 462 20.06 -0.37 -11.83
C ILE A 462 19.27 -0.72 -13.09
N TYR A 463 19.95 -0.89 -14.24
CA TYR A 463 19.29 -1.32 -15.48
C TYR A 463 18.66 -2.72 -15.34
N ASP A 464 19.31 -3.64 -14.63
CA ASP A 464 18.72 -4.96 -14.34
C ASP A 464 17.40 -4.83 -13.57
N GLN A 465 17.35 -4.01 -12.51
CA GLN A 465 16.13 -3.80 -11.75
C GLN A 465 15.05 -3.06 -12.58
N LEU A 466 15.42 -2.09 -13.41
CA LEU A 466 14.46 -1.44 -14.34
C LEU A 466 13.91 -2.45 -15.36
N GLY A 467 14.76 -3.35 -15.87
CA GLY A 467 14.35 -4.46 -16.73
C GLY A 467 13.33 -5.36 -16.04
N LYS A 468 13.59 -5.74 -14.78
CA LYS A 468 12.68 -6.54 -13.95
C LYS A 468 11.35 -5.83 -13.69
N ILE A 469 11.37 -4.53 -13.42
CA ILE A 469 10.15 -3.73 -13.25
C ILE A 469 9.33 -3.77 -14.54
N LYS A 470 9.96 -3.51 -15.70
CA LYS A 470 9.28 -3.52 -17.00
C LYS A 470 8.72 -4.89 -17.37
N TYR A 471 9.46 -5.94 -17.07
CA TYR A 471 8.99 -7.31 -17.22
C TYR A 471 7.72 -7.59 -16.39
N ASN A 472 7.71 -7.19 -15.12
CA ASN A 472 6.55 -7.37 -14.23
C ASN A 472 5.35 -6.49 -14.63
N GLN A 473 5.60 -5.38 -15.34
CA GLN A 473 4.57 -4.55 -15.95
C GLN A 473 4.03 -5.14 -17.28
N GLY A 474 4.62 -6.22 -17.79
CA GLY A 474 4.29 -6.79 -19.10
C GLY A 474 4.85 -5.99 -20.30
N GLU A 475 5.68 -5.00 -20.03
CA GLU A 475 6.31 -4.12 -21.03
C GLU A 475 7.61 -4.79 -21.53
N TYR A 476 7.46 -5.94 -22.21
CA TYR A 476 8.57 -6.81 -22.59
C TYR A 476 9.62 -6.17 -23.51
N PRO A 477 9.26 -5.35 -24.54
CA PRO A 477 10.25 -4.66 -25.37
C PRO A 477 11.14 -3.72 -24.58
N GLU A 478 10.56 -2.97 -23.64
CA GLU A 478 11.29 -2.07 -22.75
C GLU A 478 12.17 -2.84 -21.77
N ALA A 479 11.69 -3.97 -21.25
CA ALA A 479 12.48 -4.87 -20.40
C ALA A 479 13.74 -5.36 -21.14
N LEU A 480 13.62 -5.78 -22.41
CA LEU A 480 14.76 -6.15 -23.26
C LEU A 480 15.76 -5.00 -23.38
N THR A 481 15.29 -3.80 -23.66
CA THR A 481 16.14 -2.61 -23.79
C THR A 481 17.01 -2.40 -22.55
N TYR A 482 16.45 -2.58 -21.37
CA TYR A 482 17.19 -2.42 -20.12
C TYR A 482 18.15 -3.58 -19.87
N TYR A 483 17.75 -4.83 -20.09
CA TYR A 483 18.63 -5.99 -19.93
C TYR A 483 19.77 -6.01 -20.96
N GLU A 484 19.54 -5.52 -22.18
CA GLU A 484 20.61 -5.36 -23.20
C GLU A 484 21.61 -4.28 -22.77
N LYS A 485 21.19 -3.19 -22.12
CA LYS A 485 22.11 -2.21 -21.52
C LYS A 485 22.95 -2.83 -20.42
N THR A 486 22.33 -3.62 -19.53
CA THR A 486 23.07 -4.38 -18.50
C THR A 486 24.11 -5.28 -19.16
N LEU A 487 23.69 -6.10 -20.14
CA LEU A 487 24.58 -7.02 -20.84
C LEU A 487 25.76 -6.30 -21.55
N ALA A 488 25.49 -5.16 -22.19
CA ALA A 488 26.53 -4.38 -22.84
C ALA A 488 27.59 -3.87 -21.86
N ILE A 489 27.17 -3.40 -20.69
CA ILE A 489 28.11 -2.99 -19.64
C ILE A 489 28.90 -4.19 -19.12
N ASP A 490 28.23 -5.29 -18.78
CA ASP A 490 28.85 -6.51 -18.27
C ASP A 490 29.87 -7.08 -19.25
N GLN A 491 29.57 -7.10 -20.55
CA GLN A 491 30.52 -7.56 -21.60
C GLN A 491 31.78 -6.69 -21.72
N ASN A 492 31.65 -5.38 -21.43
CA ASN A 492 32.78 -4.45 -21.51
C ASN A 492 33.61 -4.41 -20.21
N THR A 493 33.04 -4.78 -19.09
CA THR A 493 33.66 -4.62 -17.76
C THR A 493 34.07 -5.92 -17.10
N LEU A 494 33.51 -7.06 -17.52
CA LEU A 494 33.71 -8.36 -16.87
C LEU A 494 34.37 -9.37 -17.79
N PRO A 495 35.12 -10.36 -17.24
CA PRO A 495 35.63 -11.50 -18.01
C PRO A 495 34.47 -12.29 -18.65
N SER A 496 34.75 -12.90 -19.83
CA SER A 496 33.74 -13.62 -20.63
C SER A 496 33.09 -14.83 -19.92
N ASN A 497 33.69 -15.34 -18.87
CA ASN A 497 33.16 -16.42 -18.03
C ASN A 497 32.57 -15.93 -16.69
N HIS A 498 32.39 -14.62 -16.52
CA HIS A 498 31.84 -14.07 -15.28
C HIS A 498 30.34 -14.40 -15.13
N LEU A 499 29.92 -14.79 -13.91
CA LEU A 499 28.58 -15.26 -13.64
C LEU A 499 27.50 -14.20 -13.90
N ASN A 500 27.79 -12.90 -13.74
CA ASN A 500 26.84 -11.82 -14.04
C ASN A 500 26.42 -11.84 -15.52
N LEU A 501 27.33 -12.16 -16.44
CA LEU A 501 26.97 -12.36 -17.86
C LEU A 501 25.94 -13.48 -18.04
N ALA A 502 26.10 -14.57 -17.30
CA ALA A 502 25.09 -15.65 -17.32
C ALA A 502 23.73 -15.18 -16.78
N VAL A 503 23.70 -14.30 -15.75
CA VAL A 503 22.47 -13.71 -15.25
C VAL A 503 21.84 -12.80 -16.32
N SER A 504 22.61 -11.92 -16.95
CA SER A 504 22.13 -11.01 -18.00
C SER A 504 21.56 -11.79 -19.20
N TYR A 505 22.26 -12.84 -19.67
CA TYR A 505 21.73 -13.71 -20.72
C TYR A 505 20.47 -14.44 -20.29
N ASN A 506 20.40 -14.92 -19.04
CA ASN A 506 19.22 -15.58 -18.51
C ASN A 506 18.01 -14.64 -18.50
N ASN A 507 18.16 -13.41 -18.05
CA ASN A 507 17.06 -12.43 -17.96
C ASN A 507 16.51 -12.07 -19.35
N ILE A 508 17.40 -11.91 -20.35
CA ILE A 508 16.99 -11.73 -21.75
C ILE A 508 16.22 -12.96 -22.26
N GLY A 509 16.71 -14.17 -21.95
CA GLY A 509 16.03 -15.43 -22.30
C GLY A 509 14.61 -15.52 -21.72
N VAL A 510 14.42 -15.10 -20.45
CA VAL A 510 13.11 -15.05 -19.79
C VAL A 510 12.14 -14.14 -20.56
N VAL A 511 12.59 -12.96 -20.99
CA VAL A 511 11.74 -12.03 -21.74
C VAL A 511 11.36 -12.60 -23.11
N TYR A 512 12.32 -13.15 -23.88
CA TYR A 512 12.02 -13.78 -25.18
C TYR A 512 11.04 -14.94 -25.03
N ARG A 513 11.17 -15.76 -23.99
CA ARG A 513 10.20 -16.84 -23.70
C ARG A 513 8.79 -16.27 -23.50
N LYS A 514 8.63 -15.18 -22.73
CA LYS A 514 7.32 -14.52 -22.50
C LYS A 514 6.75 -13.90 -23.78
N MET A 515 7.61 -13.43 -24.68
CA MET A 515 7.22 -12.94 -26.00
C MET A 515 6.88 -14.05 -26.99
N GLY A 516 7.12 -15.33 -26.64
CA GLY A 516 6.90 -16.48 -27.50
C GLY A 516 8.01 -16.75 -28.54
N ASP A 517 9.12 -15.98 -28.49
CA ASP A 517 10.31 -16.24 -29.34
C ASP A 517 11.20 -17.31 -28.69
N TYR A 518 10.73 -18.54 -28.72
CA TYR A 518 11.36 -19.69 -28.06
C TYR A 518 12.76 -19.99 -28.61
N SER A 519 13.00 -19.71 -29.91
CA SER A 519 14.29 -19.90 -30.52
C SER A 519 15.35 -19.00 -29.92
N LYS A 520 15.07 -17.71 -29.78
CA LYS A 520 15.95 -16.77 -29.10
C LYS A 520 16.09 -17.08 -27.61
N ALA A 521 15.01 -17.42 -26.95
CA ALA A 521 15.04 -17.79 -25.54
C ALA A 521 16.02 -18.94 -25.29
N LEU A 522 15.96 -20.03 -26.08
CA LEU A 522 16.89 -21.14 -26.00
C LEU A 522 18.32 -20.70 -26.22
N SER A 523 18.59 -19.91 -27.28
CA SER A 523 19.96 -19.42 -27.58
C SER A 523 20.56 -18.64 -26.40
N PHE A 524 19.79 -17.79 -25.76
CA PHE A 524 20.25 -17.02 -24.61
C PHE A 524 20.41 -17.88 -23.34
N TYR A 525 19.53 -18.84 -23.08
CA TYR A 525 19.72 -19.78 -21.98
C TYR A 525 20.90 -20.71 -22.16
N GLU A 526 21.20 -21.14 -23.39
CA GLU A 526 22.37 -21.97 -23.71
C GLU A 526 23.67 -21.19 -23.47
N LYS A 527 23.73 -19.89 -23.83
CA LYS A 527 24.86 -19.02 -23.48
C LYS A 527 25.07 -18.92 -21.99
N ALA A 528 23.97 -18.70 -21.23
CA ALA A 528 24.02 -18.66 -19.78
C ALA A 528 24.49 -19.99 -19.18
N LEU A 529 23.97 -21.10 -19.68
CA LEU A 529 24.38 -22.46 -19.24
C LEU A 529 25.87 -22.72 -19.52
N ALA A 530 26.37 -22.36 -20.71
CA ALA A 530 27.77 -22.55 -21.07
C ALA A 530 28.75 -21.83 -20.12
N ILE A 531 28.42 -20.57 -19.75
CA ILE A 531 29.20 -19.81 -18.78
C ILE A 531 29.15 -20.49 -17.40
N ARG A 532 27.98 -20.88 -16.93
CA ARG A 532 27.86 -21.56 -15.64
C ARG A 532 28.56 -22.90 -15.58
N GLN A 533 28.55 -23.68 -16.68
CA GLN A 533 29.28 -24.94 -16.78
C GLN A 533 30.83 -24.75 -16.73
N GLN A 534 31.31 -23.62 -17.23
CA GLN A 534 32.78 -23.31 -17.17
C GLN A 534 33.19 -22.78 -15.78
N SER A 535 32.30 -22.12 -15.07
CA SER A 535 32.63 -21.35 -13.85
C SER A 535 32.19 -22.01 -12.56
N LEU A 536 31.31 -23.01 -12.60
CA LEU A 536 30.69 -23.62 -11.43
C LEU A 536 30.95 -25.14 -11.37
N PRO A 537 31.00 -25.73 -10.17
CA PRO A 537 30.99 -27.19 -9.99
C PRO A 537 29.75 -27.83 -10.65
N SER A 538 29.90 -29.06 -11.17
CA SER A 538 28.84 -29.77 -11.91
C SER A 538 27.54 -29.99 -11.13
N ASN A 539 27.59 -29.94 -9.81
CA ASN A 539 26.44 -30.06 -8.90
C ASN A 539 25.95 -28.71 -8.35
N HIS A 540 26.41 -27.57 -8.89
CA HIS A 540 25.99 -26.27 -8.40
C HIS A 540 24.51 -26.00 -8.73
N SER A 541 23.71 -25.46 -7.76
CA SER A 541 22.26 -25.22 -7.90
C SER A 541 21.90 -24.35 -9.12
N ASP A 542 22.75 -23.39 -9.50
CA ASP A 542 22.52 -22.50 -10.65
C ASP A 542 22.50 -23.22 -11.98
N LEU A 543 23.25 -24.37 -12.10
CA LEU A 543 23.15 -25.25 -13.27
C LEU A 543 21.74 -25.87 -13.33
N GLY A 544 21.20 -26.29 -12.17
CA GLY A 544 19.84 -26.76 -12.06
C GLY A 544 18.84 -25.69 -12.52
N GLY A 545 19.05 -24.42 -12.14
CA GLY A 545 18.27 -23.28 -12.62
C GLY A 545 18.31 -23.10 -14.14
N SER A 546 19.49 -23.23 -14.76
CA SER A 546 19.65 -23.14 -16.21
C SER A 546 18.92 -24.26 -16.95
N TYR A 547 19.07 -25.51 -16.52
CA TYR A 547 18.32 -26.63 -17.09
C TYR A 547 16.80 -26.48 -16.92
N ASN A 548 16.37 -25.97 -15.77
CA ASN A 548 14.97 -25.67 -15.50
C ASN A 548 14.39 -24.66 -16.52
N ASN A 549 15.10 -23.58 -16.81
CA ASN A 549 14.66 -22.56 -17.76
C ASN A 549 14.58 -23.10 -19.20
N ILE A 550 15.53 -23.92 -19.62
CA ILE A 550 15.48 -24.61 -20.92
C ILE A 550 14.30 -25.58 -20.97
N GLY A 551 14.08 -26.36 -19.91
CA GLY A 551 12.93 -27.26 -19.77
C GLY A 551 11.61 -26.52 -19.88
N ALA A 552 11.52 -25.31 -19.31
CA ALA A 552 10.35 -24.48 -19.39
C ALA A 552 10.02 -24.01 -20.82
N VAL A 553 11.04 -23.68 -21.62
CA VAL A 553 10.82 -23.35 -23.05
C VAL A 553 10.27 -24.56 -23.82
N TYR A 554 10.85 -25.76 -23.63
CA TYR A 554 10.34 -26.95 -24.28
C TYR A 554 8.92 -27.32 -23.84
N ASN A 555 8.56 -27.07 -22.58
CA ASN A 555 7.19 -27.24 -22.11
C ASN A 555 6.22 -26.27 -22.81
N ASP A 556 6.62 -24.99 -22.96
CA ASP A 556 5.81 -23.98 -23.64
C ASP A 556 5.68 -24.28 -25.16
N MET A 557 6.69 -24.91 -25.75
CA MET A 557 6.64 -25.42 -27.13
C MET A 557 5.81 -26.71 -27.31
N GLY A 558 5.38 -27.35 -26.21
CA GLY A 558 4.68 -28.63 -26.24
C GLY A 558 5.60 -29.84 -26.45
N ASP A 559 6.95 -29.68 -26.46
CA ASP A 559 7.90 -30.79 -26.51
C ASP A 559 8.11 -31.36 -25.10
N TYR A 560 7.08 -32.02 -24.59
CA TYR A 560 7.05 -32.56 -23.23
C TYR A 560 8.14 -33.57 -22.92
N PRO A 561 8.56 -34.46 -23.87
CA PRO A 561 9.67 -35.36 -23.60
C PRO A 561 11.01 -34.64 -23.32
N LYS A 562 11.33 -33.60 -24.11
CA LYS A 562 12.51 -32.78 -23.83
C LYS A 562 12.38 -31.97 -22.55
N ALA A 563 11.20 -31.37 -22.31
CA ALA A 563 10.93 -30.63 -21.07
C ALA A 563 11.20 -31.52 -19.84
N LEU A 564 10.65 -32.74 -19.81
CA LEU A 564 10.91 -33.69 -18.71
C LEU A 564 12.39 -34.02 -18.57
N SER A 565 13.10 -34.29 -19.66
CA SER A 565 14.54 -34.60 -19.62
C SER A 565 15.35 -33.46 -18.97
N TYR A 566 15.05 -32.21 -19.32
CA TYR A 566 15.72 -31.05 -18.71
C TYR A 566 15.35 -30.82 -17.27
N TYR A 567 14.07 -30.96 -16.90
CA TYR A 567 13.64 -30.83 -15.51
C TYR A 567 14.18 -31.95 -14.61
N GLU A 568 14.31 -33.16 -15.12
CA GLU A 568 14.93 -34.28 -14.39
C GLU A 568 16.43 -34.01 -14.15
N LYS A 569 17.16 -33.46 -15.13
CA LYS A 569 18.56 -33.02 -14.93
C LYS A 569 18.62 -31.95 -13.83
N ALA A 570 17.75 -30.95 -13.85
CA ALA A 570 17.68 -29.94 -12.84
C ALA A 570 17.38 -30.53 -11.43
N LEU A 571 16.43 -31.47 -11.36
CA LEU A 571 16.05 -32.15 -10.11
C LEU A 571 17.22 -32.94 -9.53
N VAL A 572 17.92 -33.73 -10.34
CA VAL A 572 19.11 -34.51 -9.92
C VAL A 572 20.20 -33.62 -9.32
N ILE A 573 20.52 -32.51 -9.97
CA ILE A 573 21.50 -31.53 -9.47
C ILE A 573 21.07 -30.99 -8.12
N ARG A 574 19.83 -30.55 -8.02
CA ARG A 574 19.29 -30.00 -6.76
C ARG A 574 19.23 -31.02 -5.63
N GLN A 575 18.90 -32.28 -5.92
CA GLN A 575 18.93 -33.37 -4.95
C GLN A 575 20.35 -33.68 -4.43
N GLN A 576 21.37 -33.45 -5.24
CA GLN A 576 22.77 -33.64 -4.82
C GLN A 576 23.33 -32.47 -4.02
N SER A 577 22.82 -31.26 -4.24
CA SER A 577 23.38 -30.03 -3.68
C SER A 577 22.57 -29.42 -2.54
N LEU A 578 21.32 -29.80 -2.36
CA LEU A 578 20.41 -29.16 -1.42
C LEU A 578 19.84 -30.17 -0.40
N PRO A 579 19.49 -29.72 0.81
CA PRO A 579 18.75 -30.54 1.78
C PRO A 579 17.42 -31.04 1.20
N SER A 580 16.96 -32.22 1.62
CA SER A 580 15.75 -32.85 1.08
C SER A 580 14.46 -32.04 1.22
N ASN A 581 14.43 -31.10 2.15
CA ASN A 581 13.32 -30.16 2.36
C ASN A 581 13.56 -28.77 1.78
N HIS A 582 14.60 -28.58 0.92
CA HIS A 582 14.86 -27.28 0.36
C HIS A 582 13.75 -26.83 -0.62
N PRO A 583 13.24 -25.58 -0.56
CA PRO A 583 12.15 -25.09 -1.41
C PRO A 583 12.37 -25.28 -2.92
N ASP A 584 13.60 -25.16 -3.40
CA ASP A 584 13.93 -25.36 -4.83
C ASP A 584 13.63 -26.76 -5.34
N LEU A 585 13.67 -27.79 -4.46
CA LEU A 585 13.22 -29.13 -4.82
C LEU A 585 11.72 -29.16 -5.05
N GLY A 586 10.96 -28.44 -4.23
CA GLY A 586 9.51 -28.22 -4.42
C GLY A 586 9.24 -27.57 -5.76
N GLY A 587 9.99 -26.52 -6.13
CA GLY A 587 9.93 -25.87 -7.44
C GLY A 587 10.20 -26.85 -8.61
N SER A 588 11.17 -27.75 -8.47
CA SER A 588 11.46 -28.77 -9.49
C SER A 588 10.28 -29.74 -9.67
N TYR A 589 9.68 -30.20 -8.58
CA TYR A 589 8.49 -31.07 -8.64
C TYR A 589 7.29 -30.34 -9.24
N ASN A 590 7.06 -29.06 -8.90
CA ASN A 590 6.00 -28.25 -9.52
C ASN A 590 6.18 -28.18 -11.05
N ASN A 591 7.39 -27.96 -11.55
CA ASN A 591 7.66 -27.88 -12.98
C ASN A 591 7.43 -29.20 -13.72
N ILE A 592 7.80 -30.33 -13.12
CA ILE A 592 7.47 -31.65 -13.65
C ILE A 592 5.95 -31.86 -13.64
N GLY A 593 5.27 -31.47 -12.55
CA GLY A 593 3.82 -31.48 -12.43
C GLY A 593 3.14 -30.69 -13.54
N ASN A 594 3.66 -29.50 -13.89
CA ASN A 594 3.16 -28.66 -14.98
C ASN A 594 3.23 -29.38 -16.33
N VAL A 595 4.29 -30.13 -16.61
CA VAL A 595 4.38 -30.91 -17.86
C VAL A 595 3.28 -31.98 -17.92
N TYR A 596 3.06 -32.74 -16.84
CA TYR A 596 1.99 -33.72 -16.79
C TYR A 596 0.61 -33.09 -16.87
N TYR A 597 0.40 -31.93 -16.22
CA TYR A 597 -0.84 -31.16 -16.34
C TYR A 597 -1.12 -30.74 -17.79
N ASN A 598 -0.12 -30.19 -18.50
CA ASN A 598 -0.26 -29.77 -19.89
C ASN A 598 -0.49 -30.95 -20.85
N ARG A 599 0.00 -32.14 -20.48
CA ARG A 599 -0.29 -33.39 -21.21
C ARG A 599 -1.69 -33.95 -20.93
N GLY A 600 -2.41 -33.41 -19.94
CA GLY A 600 -3.70 -33.95 -19.48
C GLY A 600 -3.57 -35.14 -18.53
N ASP A 601 -2.37 -35.51 -18.08
CA ASP A 601 -2.14 -36.58 -17.11
C ASP A 601 -2.33 -36.03 -15.69
N TYR A 602 -3.56 -35.67 -15.35
CA TYR A 602 -3.92 -35.03 -14.07
C TYR A 602 -3.53 -35.84 -12.83
N PRO A 603 -3.65 -37.19 -12.79
CA PRO A 603 -3.23 -37.95 -11.63
C PRO A 603 -1.73 -37.84 -11.35
N LYS A 604 -0.88 -37.86 -12.39
CA LYS A 604 0.55 -37.65 -12.22
C LYS A 604 0.88 -36.23 -11.85
N ALA A 605 0.23 -35.23 -12.47
CA ALA A 605 0.38 -33.82 -12.11
C ALA A 605 0.10 -33.61 -10.62
N LEU A 606 -1.02 -34.16 -10.11
CA LEU A 606 -1.42 -34.07 -8.71
C LEU A 606 -0.34 -34.66 -7.79
N SER A 607 0.17 -35.87 -8.10
CA SER A 607 1.22 -36.53 -7.32
C SER A 607 2.49 -35.67 -7.19
N TYR A 608 2.91 -35.00 -8.27
CA TYR A 608 4.06 -34.11 -8.25
C TYR A 608 3.81 -32.81 -7.49
N TYR A 609 2.63 -32.20 -7.64
CA TYR A 609 2.26 -30.99 -6.88
C TYR A 609 2.12 -31.27 -5.39
N GLU A 610 1.61 -32.44 -4.99
CA GLU A 610 1.55 -32.85 -3.59
C GLU A 610 2.97 -33.04 -2.98
N LYS A 611 3.93 -33.57 -3.74
CA LYS A 611 5.34 -33.65 -3.30
C LYS A 611 5.92 -32.24 -3.09
N ALA A 612 5.65 -31.34 -4.03
CA ALA A 612 6.09 -29.94 -3.92
C ALA A 612 5.47 -29.26 -2.68
N LEU A 613 4.17 -29.44 -2.49
CA LEU A 613 3.44 -28.89 -1.33
C LEU A 613 3.98 -29.43 0.00
N ALA A 614 4.25 -30.74 0.07
CA ALA A 614 4.80 -31.37 1.26
C ALA A 614 6.17 -30.81 1.65
N ILE A 615 7.05 -30.57 0.68
CA ILE A 615 8.35 -29.91 0.91
C ILE A 615 8.12 -28.47 1.38
N GLY A 616 7.27 -27.72 0.71
CA GLY A 616 6.96 -26.34 1.11
C GLY A 616 6.41 -26.25 2.53
N GLN A 617 5.49 -27.14 2.92
CA GLN A 617 4.92 -27.17 4.28
C GLN A 617 5.95 -27.49 5.38
N GLN A 618 7.04 -28.20 5.03
CA GLN A 618 8.11 -28.51 5.98
C GLN A 618 9.15 -27.39 6.11
N SER A 619 9.35 -26.61 5.08
CA SER A 619 10.46 -25.67 4.99
C SER A 619 10.07 -24.20 4.99
N LEU A 620 8.82 -23.90 4.66
CA LEU A 620 8.34 -22.54 4.52
C LEU A 620 7.29 -22.20 5.60
N PRO A 621 7.16 -20.94 5.96
CA PRO A 621 6.04 -20.47 6.77
C PRO A 621 4.69 -20.79 6.12
N SER A 622 3.65 -20.98 6.93
CA SER A 622 2.32 -21.38 6.45
C SER A 622 1.64 -20.33 5.54
N ASN A 623 2.11 -19.08 5.58
CA ASN A 623 1.65 -17.99 4.69
C ASN A 623 2.65 -17.66 3.56
N HIS A 624 3.65 -18.48 3.33
CA HIS A 624 4.63 -18.18 2.27
C HIS A 624 3.95 -18.26 0.90
N PRO A 625 4.18 -17.27 -0.02
CA PRO A 625 3.52 -17.23 -1.32
C PRO A 625 3.70 -18.48 -2.17
N ASP A 626 4.83 -19.19 -2.06
CA ASP A 626 5.09 -20.42 -2.80
C ASP A 626 4.13 -21.57 -2.41
N LEU A 627 3.63 -21.57 -1.15
CA LEU A 627 2.55 -22.49 -0.75
C LEU A 627 1.24 -22.13 -1.44
N GLY A 628 0.95 -20.83 -1.57
CA GLY A 628 -0.19 -20.34 -2.36
C GLY A 628 -0.13 -20.87 -3.79
N GLY A 629 1.02 -20.69 -4.46
CA GLY A 629 1.25 -21.19 -5.81
C GLY A 629 1.05 -22.72 -5.92
N SER A 630 1.47 -23.50 -4.93
CA SER A 630 1.24 -24.95 -4.89
C SER A 630 -0.23 -25.30 -4.74
N TYR A 631 -0.96 -24.60 -3.88
CA TYR A 631 -2.43 -24.77 -3.75
C TYR A 631 -3.16 -24.37 -5.04
N ASN A 632 -2.77 -23.27 -5.69
CA ASN A 632 -3.31 -22.85 -6.95
C ASN A 632 -3.13 -23.91 -8.05
N ASN A 633 -1.94 -24.54 -8.15
CA ASN A 633 -1.68 -25.61 -9.12
C ASN A 633 -2.56 -26.84 -8.90
N ILE A 634 -2.73 -27.25 -7.63
CA ILE A 634 -3.64 -28.36 -7.27
C ILE A 634 -5.10 -27.98 -7.60
N GLY A 635 -5.51 -26.73 -7.30
CA GLY A 635 -6.82 -26.19 -7.65
C GLY A 635 -7.10 -26.26 -9.16
N ASN A 636 -6.10 -25.91 -9.99
CA ASN A 636 -6.19 -26.03 -11.46
C ASN A 636 -6.43 -27.48 -11.92
N VAL A 637 -5.76 -28.46 -11.29
CA VAL A 637 -5.98 -29.89 -11.60
C VAL A 637 -7.42 -30.27 -11.30
N TYR A 638 -7.93 -29.99 -10.10
CA TYR A 638 -9.30 -30.35 -9.73
C TYR A 638 -10.35 -29.62 -10.58
N ARG A 639 -10.11 -28.36 -10.95
CA ARG A 639 -10.99 -27.63 -11.88
C ARG A 639 -11.08 -28.34 -13.23
N ASN A 640 -9.95 -28.77 -13.80
CA ASN A 640 -9.93 -29.45 -15.09
C ASN A 640 -10.48 -30.89 -15.03
N MET A 641 -10.46 -31.51 -13.85
CA MET A 641 -11.12 -32.78 -13.59
C MET A 641 -12.64 -32.62 -13.34
N GLY A 642 -13.16 -31.39 -13.25
CA GLY A 642 -14.56 -31.10 -12.95
C GLY A 642 -14.94 -31.18 -11.47
N ASP A 643 -13.98 -31.40 -10.55
CA ASP A 643 -14.22 -31.39 -9.10
C ASP A 643 -14.17 -29.95 -8.57
N TYR A 644 -15.18 -29.16 -8.91
CA TYR A 644 -15.26 -27.74 -8.55
C TYR A 644 -15.24 -27.45 -7.05
N PRO A 645 -15.89 -28.25 -6.18
CA PRO A 645 -15.80 -28.03 -4.73
C PRO A 645 -14.37 -28.13 -4.19
N LYS A 646 -13.59 -29.12 -4.66
CA LYS A 646 -12.18 -29.21 -4.26
C LYS A 646 -11.34 -28.08 -4.88
N ALA A 647 -11.57 -27.73 -6.13
CA ALA A 647 -10.89 -26.61 -6.76
C ALA A 647 -11.08 -25.32 -5.94
N LEU A 648 -12.32 -24.98 -5.55
CA LEU A 648 -12.62 -23.84 -4.70
C LEU A 648 -11.85 -23.89 -3.37
N SER A 649 -11.87 -25.03 -2.67
CA SER A 649 -11.18 -25.19 -1.39
C SER A 649 -9.67 -24.91 -1.50
N TYR A 650 -9.03 -25.31 -2.62
CA TYR A 650 -7.62 -25.05 -2.85
C TYR A 650 -7.34 -23.59 -3.23
N TYR A 651 -8.15 -22.98 -4.08
CA TYR A 651 -8.02 -21.56 -4.44
C TYR A 651 -8.33 -20.62 -3.26
N GLU A 652 -9.23 -21.00 -2.36
CA GLU A 652 -9.48 -20.25 -1.13
C GLU A 652 -8.27 -20.28 -0.18
N LYS A 653 -7.54 -21.40 -0.12
CA LYS A 653 -6.26 -21.49 0.61
C LYS A 653 -5.19 -20.59 -0.01
N ASP A 654 -5.06 -20.60 -1.36
CA ASP A 654 -4.17 -19.69 -2.08
C ASP A 654 -4.52 -18.23 -1.78
N LEU A 655 -5.79 -17.84 -1.94
CA LEU A 655 -6.26 -16.48 -1.64
C LEU A 655 -6.05 -16.09 -0.18
N ALA A 656 -6.26 -17.00 0.76
CA ALA A 656 -6.03 -16.74 2.18
C ALA A 656 -4.54 -16.46 2.48
N ILE A 657 -3.64 -17.22 1.87
CA ILE A 657 -2.19 -16.97 1.95
C ILE A 657 -1.85 -15.62 1.31
N GLY A 658 -2.33 -15.35 0.11
CA GLY A 658 -2.09 -14.09 -0.57
C GLY A 658 -2.55 -12.88 0.24
N LYS A 659 -3.73 -12.93 0.86
CA LYS A 659 -4.25 -11.86 1.73
C LYS A 659 -3.39 -11.63 2.98
N GLN A 660 -2.68 -12.65 3.45
CA GLN A 660 -1.82 -12.57 4.64
C GLN A 660 -0.40 -12.11 4.32
N SER A 661 0.08 -12.36 3.09
CA SER A 661 1.48 -12.15 2.72
C SER A 661 1.72 -11.01 1.74
N LEU A 662 0.68 -10.54 1.06
CA LEU A 662 0.78 -9.55 -0.01
C LEU A 662 -0.05 -8.30 0.31
N PRO A 663 0.38 -7.12 -0.18
CA PRO A 663 -0.44 -5.91 -0.13
C PRO A 663 -1.79 -6.11 -0.82
N SER A 664 -2.83 -5.45 -0.33
CA SER A 664 -4.21 -5.62 -0.84
C SER A 664 -4.41 -5.30 -2.33
N ASN A 665 -3.47 -4.59 -2.93
CA ASN A 665 -3.44 -4.25 -4.36
C ASN A 665 -2.41 -5.06 -5.17
N HIS A 666 -1.85 -6.13 -4.60
CA HIS A 666 -0.88 -6.96 -5.32
C HIS A 666 -1.54 -7.74 -6.47
N PRO A 667 -0.94 -7.77 -7.69
CA PRO A 667 -1.54 -8.45 -8.84
C PRO A 667 -1.88 -9.93 -8.63
N ASP A 668 -1.07 -10.65 -7.85
CA ASP A 668 -1.29 -12.08 -7.58
C ASP A 668 -2.61 -12.33 -6.84
N LEU A 669 -3.07 -11.40 -6.00
CA LEU A 669 -4.42 -11.48 -5.42
C LEU A 669 -5.50 -11.41 -6.51
N GLY A 670 -5.29 -10.57 -7.54
CA GLY A 670 -6.18 -10.50 -8.69
C GLY A 670 -6.27 -11.85 -9.41
N ALA A 671 -5.14 -12.55 -9.59
CA ALA A 671 -5.11 -13.90 -10.20
C ALA A 671 -5.88 -14.93 -9.37
N SER A 672 -5.73 -14.92 -8.03
CA SER A 672 -6.49 -15.81 -7.16
C SER A 672 -8.01 -15.56 -7.24
N TYR A 673 -8.43 -14.28 -7.29
CA TYR A 673 -9.84 -13.93 -7.48
C TYR A 673 -10.36 -14.36 -8.86
N ASP A 674 -9.58 -14.18 -9.95
CA ASP A 674 -9.95 -14.63 -11.32
C ASP A 674 -10.16 -16.16 -11.36
N ASN A 675 -9.27 -16.93 -10.73
CA ASN A 675 -9.38 -18.38 -10.65
C ASN A 675 -10.65 -18.86 -9.92
N ILE A 676 -11.01 -18.23 -8.81
CA ILE A 676 -12.27 -18.52 -8.09
C ILE A 676 -13.47 -18.14 -8.96
N GLY A 677 -13.41 -16.98 -9.63
CA GLY A 677 -14.44 -16.52 -10.56
C GLY A 677 -14.70 -17.53 -11.68
N MET A 678 -13.63 -18.08 -12.28
CA MET A 678 -13.74 -19.12 -13.31
C MET A 678 -14.45 -20.37 -12.80
N VAL A 679 -14.20 -20.82 -11.58
CA VAL A 679 -14.88 -21.99 -11.03
C VAL A 679 -16.38 -21.73 -10.86
N TYR A 680 -16.75 -20.55 -10.31
CA TYR A 680 -18.17 -20.19 -10.20
C TYR A 680 -18.85 -20.06 -11.56
N GLU A 681 -18.15 -19.59 -12.59
CA GLU A 681 -18.64 -19.57 -13.97
C GLU A 681 -18.93 -21.00 -14.49
N PHE A 682 -17.98 -21.94 -14.31
CA PHE A 682 -18.19 -23.36 -14.69
C PHE A 682 -19.34 -24.03 -13.92
N MET A 683 -19.60 -23.61 -12.69
CA MET A 683 -20.74 -24.06 -11.89
C MET A 683 -22.07 -23.39 -12.28
N GLY A 684 -22.06 -22.44 -13.23
CA GLY A 684 -23.25 -21.68 -13.65
C GLY A 684 -23.68 -20.59 -12.67
N ASN A 685 -22.88 -20.30 -11.63
CA ASN A 685 -23.18 -19.25 -10.67
C ASN A 685 -22.60 -17.91 -11.15
N TYR A 686 -23.24 -17.32 -12.16
CA TYR A 686 -22.74 -16.13 -12.85
C TYR A 686 -22.67 -14.90 -11.95
N SER A 687 -23.58 -14.73 -11.00
CA SER A 687 -23.56 -13.61 -10.05
C SER A 687 -22.32 -13.61 -9.17
N LYS A 688 -21.95 -14.77 -8.60
CA LYS A 688 -20.71 -14.90 -7.85
C LYS A 688 -19.48 -14.74 -8.74
N ALA A 689 -19.48 -15.37 -9.93
CA ALA A 689 -18.38 -15.23 -10.88
C ALA A 689 -18.12 -13.75 -11.21
N HIS A 690 -19.16 -12.97 -11.48
CA HIS A 690 -19.06 -11.53 -11.73
C HIS A 690 -18.39 -10.78 -10.57
N SER A 691 -18.83 -11.00 -9.33
CA SER A 691 -18.26 -10.35 -8.15
C SER A 691 -16.76 -10.64 -7.97
N PHE A 692 -16.35 -11.90 -8.24
CA PHE A 692 -14.94 -12.28 -8.15
C PHE A 692 -14.10 -11.68 -9.28
N TYR A 693 -14.58 -11.67 -10.52
CA TYR A 693 -13.91 -11.02 -11.65
C TYR A 693 -13.81 -9.50 -11.47
N GLU A 694 -14.85 -8.87 -10.95
CA GLU A 694 -14.83 -7.43 -10.64
C GLU A 694 -13.72 -7.11 -9.63
N ARG A 695 -13.61 -7.92 -8.57
CA ARG A 695 -12.56 -7.75 -7.57
C ARG A 695 -11.16 -7.95 -8.16
N ALA A 696 -10.97 -8.93 -9.04
CA ALA A 696 -9.69 -9.13 -9.74
C ALA A 696 -9.29 -7.90 -10.58
N VAL A 697 -10.23 -7.33 -11.33
CA VAL A 697 -10.02 -6.12 -12.13
C VAL A 697 -9.71 -4.90 -11.26
N GLN A 698 -10.44 -4.69 -10.17
CA GLN A 698 -10.22 -3.58 -9.23
C GLN A 698 -8.80 -3.60 -8.64
N ILE A 699 -8.32 -4.77 -8.23
CA ILE A 699 -6.98 -4.94 -7.69
C ILE A 699 -5.92 -4.61 -8.75
N ALA A 700 -6.04 -5.20 -9.93
CA ALA A 700 -5.06 -5.03 -10.99
C ALA A 700 -4.97 -3.59 -11.52
N GLN A 701 -6.08 -2.86 -11.58
CA GLN A 701 -6.09 -1.46 -12.02
C GLN A 701 -5.25 -0.52 -11.16
N GLN A 702 -5.00 -0.90 -9.90
CA GLN A 702 -4.20 -0.10 -8.97
C GLN A 702 -2.70 -0.26 -9.18
N SER A 703 -2.26 -1.40 -9.73
CA SER A 703 -0.85 -1.78 -9.79
C SER A 703 -0.32 -2.04 -11.19
N LEU A 704 -1.17 -2.46 -12.14
CA LEU A 704 -0.75 -2.81 -13.49
C LEU A 704 -1.08 -1.72 -14.52
N PRO A 705 -0.29 -1.60 -15.59
CA PRO A 705 -0.62 -0.77 -16.73
C PRO A 705 -1.91 -1.22 -17.41
N THR A 706 -2.60 -0.29 -18.08
CA THR A 706 -3.88 -0.59 -18.75
C THR A 706 -3.78 -1.64 -19.86
N ASN A 707 -2.60 -1.78 -20.46
CA ASN A 707 -2.28 -2.75 -21.53
C ASN A 707 -1.71 -4.07 -21.00
N HIS A 708 -1.62 -4.27 -19.68
CA HIS A 708 -1.09 -5.52 -19.12
C HIS A 708 -1.94 -6.72 -19.56
N PRO A 709 -1.34 -7.84 -20.03
CA PRO A 709 -2.07 -8.98 -20.55
C PRO A 709 -3.10 -9.55 -19.57
N ASP A 710 -2.73 -9.70 -18.29
CA ASP A 710 -3.64 -10.25 -17.28
C ASP A 710 -4.82 -9.31 -17.00
N LEU A 711 -4.58 -7.98 -16.90
CA LEU A 711 -5.66 -7.01 -16.73
C LEU A 711 -6.63 -7.02 -17.92
N GLN A 712 -6.13 -7.16 -19.16
CA GLN A 712 -6.96 -7.27 -20.35
C GLN A 712 -7.79 -8.57 -20.33
N LYS A 713 -7.19 -9.70 -19.94
CA LYS A 713 -7.86 -10.97 -19.77
C LYS A 713 -8.98 -10.87 -18.74
N TRP A 714 -8.70 -10.32 -17.55
CA TRP A 714 -9.68 -10.23 -16.47
C TRP A 714 -10.85 -9.28 -16.79
N ARG A 715 -10.56 -8.16 -17.49
CA ARG A 715 -11.62 -7.29 -18.02
C ARG A 715 -12.52 -8.02 -18.99
N LYS A 716 -11.96 -8.82 -19.89
CA LYS A 716 -12.73 -9.63 -20.81
C LYS A 716 -13.62 -10.63 -20.08
N ASN A 717 -13.08 -11.36 -19.10
CA ASN A 717 -13.84 -12.29 -18.27
C ASN A 717 -15.02 -11.58 -17.58
N LEU A 718 -14.78 -10.38 -17.03
CA LEU A 718 -15.82 -9.56 -16.38
C LEU A 718 -16.91 -9.12 -17.38
N GLU A 719 -16.51 -8.64 -18.56
CA GLU A 719 -17.45 -8.24 -19.61
C GLU A 719 -18.30 -9.41 -20.14
N ASP A 720 -17.68 -10.57 -20.35
CA ASP A 720 -18.38 -11.75 -20.79
C ASP A 720 -19.38 -12.25 -19.73
N MET A 721 -19.06 -12.05 -18.46
CA MET A 721 -19.95 -12.37 -17.34
C MET A 721 -21.13 -11.42 -17.25
N LYS A 722 -20.93 -10.11 -17.48
CA LYS A 722 -22.03 -9.12 -17.57
C LYS A 722 -23.07 -9.45 -18.64
N LYS A 723 -22.65 -10.11 -19.73
CA LYS A 723 -23.58 -10.54 -20.80
C LYS A 723 -24.40 -11.78 -20.42
N LYS A 724 -23.95 -12.57 -19.43
CA LYS A 724 -24.64 -13.81 -18.98
C LYS A 724 -25.56 -13.55 -17.78
N LEU A 725 -25.41 -12.40 -17.09
CA LEU A 725 -26.31 -11.92 -16.04
C LEU A 725 -27.54 -11.22 -16.64
#